data_38f38c39965b0d08b7be675ddf0b08ce
#
_entry.id   38f38c39965b0d08b7be675ddf0b08ce
#
_cell.length_a   1.000
_cell.length_b   1.000
_cell.length_c   1.000
_cell.angle_alpha   90.00
_cell.angle_beta   90.00
_cell.angle_gamma   90.00
#
_symmetry.space_group_name_H-M   'P 1'
#
loop_
_entity.id
_entity.type
_entity.pdbx_description
1 polymer ?
#
loop_
_entity_poly.entity_id
_entity_poly.type
_entity_poly.pdbx_seq_one_letter_code
_entity_poly.pdbx_strand_id
1 'polypeptide(L)'
;MRFHFPVIIIDEDFRSENTSGLGIRALADAIEKEGLEVLGVTSYGDLTSFAQQQSRASAFILSIDDEELALEPEETLAELRAFVKEIRNRNAEIPIFLHGETRTSRHIPNDVLRELHGFIHMFEDTPEFIARNVKREARAYLDSLPPPFFRALVHYAADGSYSWHCPGHSGGVAFLKSPVGQMFHQFFGENMLRADVCNAVEELGQLLDHTGPVAASERNAARIFNSDHLYFVTNGTSTSNKIVWHSTVAPNDIVVVDRNCHKSILHAIMMTGAIPVFLMPTRNNFGIIGPIPKSEFLWENIQKKIAANPFITDKTAKPRVLTITQSTYDGILYNVEDIKQELDGKIDTLHFDEAWLPHAAFHDFYGDYHAIGADRPRCKESMIFSTQSTHKLLAGLSQASQILVQDAENQKLDRDIFNEAYLMHTSTSPQYSIIASCDVAAAMMEEPAGTALVEESIAEALDFRRAMRKVDEEWGADWWFKVWGPDDLSEEGIEERDAWMLKPGERWHGFNNLADGFNMLDPIKATIITPGLDVDGDFADEFGIPAAIVTKYLAEHGVIVEKCGLYSFFIMFTIGITKGRWNTLVTALQQFKDDYDKNHPLWKVLPEFVQKNPRYERVGLRDLCTQIHSVYKQNDVARLTTEMYLSDMVPAMRPADAFAKMAHRDIERVPVDELEGRVTAVLLTPYPPGIPLLIPGERFNATICNYLKFAREFNARFPGFETDVHGLVKGADGRYYVDCVR
;
A
#
# COMPACT_ATOMS: atom_id res chain seq x y z
N MET A 1 31.39 -0.37 0.47
CA MET A 1 30.70 -1.07 1.57
C MET A 1 30.55 -2.53 1.17
N ARG A 2 30.81 -3.47 2.04
CA ARG A 2 30.60 -4.90 1.73
C ARG A 2 29.31 -5.34 2.42
N PHE A 3 28.38 -5.85 1.66
CA PHE A 3 27.21 -6.52 2.21
C PHE A 3 27.61 -7.92 2.67
N HIS A 4 27.07 -8.35 3.82
CA HIS A 4 27.37 -9.64 4.44
C HIS A 4 26.22 -10.61 4.17
N PHE A 5 26.45 -11.52 3.23
CA PHE A 5 25.51 -12.56 2.84
C PHE A 5 26.24 -13.90 2.92
N PRO A 6 25.85 -14.82 3.79
CA PRO A 6 26.52 -16.11 3.95
C PRO A 6 26.30 -17.01 2.73
N VAL A 7 27.22 -17.92 2.52
CA VAL A 7 27.01 -19.13 1.74
C VAL A 7 26.29 -20.14 2.64
N ILE A 8 25.16 -20.66 2.19
CA ILE A 8 24.40 -21.67 2.94
C ILE A 8 24.79 -23.06 2.44
N ILE A 9 25.29 -23.87 3.37
CA ILE A 9 25.64 -25.28 3.10
C ILE A 9 24.61 -26.15 3.76
N ILE A 10 23.94 -27.01 3.00
CA ILE A 10 22.95 -27.97 3.50
C ILE A 10 23.54 -29.38 3.30
N ASP A 11 23.89 -30.00 4.40
CA ASP A 11 24.57 -31.29 4.41
C ASP A 11 24.33 -32.02 5.73
N GLU A 12 23.76 -33.21 5.71
CA GLU A 12 23.45 -34.00 6.90
C GLU A 12 24.66 -34.25 7.78
N ASP A 13 25.80 -34.46 7.13
CA ASP A 13 27.08 -34.73 7.79
C ASP A 13 27.81 -33.48 8.27
N PHE A 14 27.27 -32.27 8.06
CA PHE A 14 27.94 -31.01 8.43
C PHE A 14 28.45 -30.99 9.86
N ARG A 15 27.73 -31.61 10.79
CA ARG A 15 28.09 -31.73 12.21
C ARG A 15 28.73 -33.07 12.59
N SER A 16 28.84 -34.01 11.64
CA SER A 16 29.38 -35.37 11.88
C SER A 16 30.90 -35.36 11.96
N GLU A 17 31.47 -36.31 12.71
CA GLU A 17 32.91 -36.52 12.83
C GLU A 17 33.46 -37.57 11.80
N ASN A 18 32.65 -37.94 10.83
CA ASN A 18 33.03 -38.81 9.73
C ASN A 18 33.85 -38.09 8.66
N THR A 19 34.30 -38.81 7.64
CA THR A 19 35.11 -38.25 6.55
C THR A 19 34.38 -37.21 5.74
N SER A 20 33.09 -37.40 5.49
CA SER A 20 32.22 -36.46 4.77
C SER A 20 32.08 -35.15 5.56
N GLY A 21 31.71 -35.20 6.84
CA GLY A 21 31.60 -34.05 7.68
C GLY A 21 32.90 -33.26 7.89
N LEU A 22 34.06 -33.97 7.94
CA LEU A 22 35.37 -33.32 7.93
C LEU A 22 35.64 -32.60 6.61
N GLY A 23 35.28 -33.21 5.50
CA GLY A 23 35.46 -32.63 4.16
C GLY A 23 34.64 -31.38 3.94
N ILE A 24 33.34 -31.41 4.28
CA ILE A 24 32.45 -30.27 4.11
C ILE A 24 32.84 -29.11 5.03
N ARG A 25 33.27 -29.38 6.28
CA ARG A 25 33.78 -28.31 7.17
C ARG A 25 35.11 -27.73 6.67
N ALA A 26 35.99 -28.54 6.06
CA ALA A 26 37.20 -28.02 5.43
C ALA A 26 36.89 -27.08 4.24
N LEU A 27 35.82 -27.38 3.50
CA LEU A 27 35.31 -26.48 2.45
C LEU A 27 34.73 -25.22 3.06
N ALA A 28 33.93 -25.33 4.11
CA ALA A 28 33.39 -24.18 4.85
C ALA A 28 34.51 -23.25 5.34
N ASP A 29 35.52 -23.79 6.02
CA ASP A 29 36.71 -23.06 6.47
C ASP A 29 37.45 -22.36 5.32
N ALA A 30 37.54 -23.01 4.17
CA ALA A 30 38.18 -22.44 2.97
C ALA A 30 37.36 -21.28 2.40
N ILE A 31 36.03 -21.38 2.38
CA ILE A 31 35.12 -20.29 1.96
C ILE A 31 35.24 -19.11 2.92
N GLU A 32 35.30 -19.35 4.23
CA GLU A 32 35.49 -18.28 5.24
C GLU A 32 36.85 -17.57 5.08
N LYS A 33 37.92 -18.32 4.79
CA LYS A 33 39.23 -17.72 4.49
C LYS A 33 39.22 -16.85 3.23
N GLU A 34 38.35 -17.15 2.29
CA GLU A 34 38.13 -16.31 1.10
C GLU A 34 37.28 -15.05 1.40
N GLY A 35 36.77 -14.89 2.63
CA GLY A 35 36.09 -13.70 3.14
C GLY A 35 34.56 -13.70 2.87
N LEU A 36 33.95 -14.87 2.77
CA LEU A 36 32.50 -15.08 2.81
C LEU A 36 32.15 -15.78 4.12
N GLU A 37 31.03 -15.40 4.74
CA GLU A 37 30.47 -16.12 5.89
C GLU A 37 29.84 -17.43 5.43
N VAL A 38 29.84 -18.46 6.28
CA VAL A 38 29.20 -19.74 6.00
C VAL A 38 28.17 -20.07 7.08
N LEU A 39 26.98 -20.49 6.63
CA LEU A 39 25.93 -21.04 7.47
C LEU A 39 25.72 -22.52 7.10
N GLY A 40 26.17 -23.43 7.97
CA GLY A 40 25.96 -24.87 7.79
C GLY A 40 24.72 -25.35 8.52
N VAL A 41 23.85 -26.07 7.83
CA VAL A 41 22.66 -26.74 8.35
C VAL A 41 22.63 -28.21 7.94
N THR A 42 21.95 -29.04 8.73
CA THR A 42 21.98 -30.49 8.56
C THR A 42 20.80 -31.06 7.77
N SER A 43 19.72 -30.29 7.60
CA SER A 43 18.56 -30.74 6.82
C SER A 43 17.83 -29.60 6.15
N TYR A 44 17.06 -29.93 5.12
CA TYR A 44 16.12 -28.98 4.49
C TYR A 44 15.01 -28.53 5.47
N GLY A 45 14.62 -29.43 6.40
CA GLY A 45 13.60 -29.13 7.40
C GLY A 45 14.02 -28.12 8.48
N ASP A 46 15.33 -27.97 8.73
CA ASP A 46 15.87 -26.94 9.63
C ASP A 46 15.71 -25.51 9.07
N LEU A 47 15.30 -25.42 7.82
CA LEU A 47 15.03 -24.19 7.10
C LEU A 47 13.55 -23.77 7.12
N THR A 48 12.78 -24.14 8.15
CA THR A 48 11.39 -23.70 8.29
C THR A 48 11.23 -22.18 8.44
N SER A 49 12.31 -21.46 8.70
CA SER A 49 12.42 -20.01 8.49
C SER A 49 13.11 -19.65 7.17
N PHE A 50 13.06 -20.53 6.20
CA PHE A 50 13.85 -20.52 4.97
C PHE A 50 13.59 -19.28 4.11
N ALA A 51 12.35 -18.81 4.03
CA ALA A 51 12.00 -17.60 3.30
C ALA A 51 12.82 -16.37 3.75
N GLN A 52 13.12 -16.27 5.05
CA GLN A 52 13.96 -15.19 5.60
C GLN A 52 15.46 -15.45 5.39
N GLN A 53 15.89 -16.71 5.30
CA GLN A 53 17.30 -17.05 5.10
C GLN A 53 17.70 -17.00 3.63
N GLN A 54 16.81 -17.31 2.70
CA GLN A 54 17.07 -17.15 1.26
C GLN A 54 17.43 -15.71 0.88
N SER A 55 16.72 -14.73 1.44
CA SER A 55 16.97 -13.32 1.16
C SER A 55 18.32 -12.83 1.68
N ARG A 56 19.02 -13.65 2.48
CA ARG A 56 20.33 -13.33 3.07
C ARG A 56 21.47 -14.16 2.48
N ALA A 57 21.20 -15.13 1.60
CA ALA A 57 22.22 -16.01 1.04
C ALA A 57 22.94 -15.37 -0.15
N SER A 58 24.24 -15.68 -0.28
CA SER A 58 25.04 -15.34 -1.46
C SER A 58 25.22 -16.53 -2.42
N ALA A 59 25.05 -17.75 -1.93
CA ALA A 59 25.03 -18.99 -2.70
C ALA A 59 24.45 -20.12 -1.83
N PHE A 60 23.99 -21.19 -2.47
CA PHE A 60 23.65 -22.45 -1.84
C PHE A 60 24.61 -23.56 -2.27
N ILE A 61 25.00 -24.41 -1.32
CA ILE A 61 25.69 -25.69 -1.57
C ILE A 61 24.78 -26.77 -0.98
N LEU A 62 24.20 -27.60 -1.84
CA LEU A 62 23.25 -28.64 -1.47
C LEU A 62 23.98 -29.98 -1.55
N SER A 63 23.86 -30.84 -0.55
CA SER A 63 24.36 -32.21 -0.64
C SER A 63 23.28 -33.12 -1.19
N ILE A 64 23.78 -34.20 -1.82
CA ILE A 64 22.97 -35.35 -2.17
C ILE A 64 23.68 -36.58 -1.65
N ASP A 65 22.97 -37.38 -0.86
CA ASP A 65 23.51 -38.61 -0.33
C ASP A 65 23.46 -39.71 -1.40
N ASP A 66 24.62 -40.34 -1.68
CA ASP A 66 24.74 -41.41 -2.68
C ASP A 66 24.08 -42.70 -2.22
N GLU A 67 24.03 -43.00 -0.92
CA GLU A 67 23.40 -44.19 -0.36
C GLU A 67 21.87 -44.05 -0.45
N GLU A 68 21.31 -42.89 -0.08
CA GLU A 68 19.89 -42.61 -0.24
C GLU A 68 19.47 -42.59 -1.71
N LEU A 69 20.24 -41.93 -2.57
CA LEU A 69 19.99 -41.93 -4.01
C LEU A 69 20.01 -43.34 -4.62
N ALA A 70 20.82 -44.22 -4.08
CA ALA A 70 20.87 -45.60 -4.53
C ALA A 70 19.71 -46.46 -4.00
N LEU A 71 19.19 -46.13 -2.80
CA LEU A 71 18.10 -46.86 -2.16
C LEU A 71 16.72 -46.37 -2.61
N GLU A 72 16.53 -45.07 -2.62
CA GLU A 72 15.25 -44.38 -2.89
C GLU A 72 15.41 -43.22 -3.89
N PRO A 73 15.81 -43.48 -5.14
CA PRO A 73 16.19 -42.42 -6.08
C PRO A 73 15.06 -41.47 -6.44
N GLU A 74 13.82 -41.95 -6.47
CA GLU A 74 12.67 -41.09 -6.83
C GLU A 74 12.34 -40.10 -5.71
N GLU A 75 12.43 -40.50 -4.43
CA GLU A 75 12.13 -39.68 -3.27
C GLU A 75 13.23 -38.62 -3.07
N THR A 76 14.50 -39.03 -3.04
CA THR A 76 15.64 -38.10 -2.90
C THR A 76 15.68 -37.04 -4.00
N LEU A 77 15.42 -37.44 -5.26
CA LEU A 77 15.38 -36.51 -6.38
C LEU A 77 14.12 -35.60 -6.33
N ALA A 78 13.00 -36.06 -5.77
CA ALA A 78 11.80 -35.26 -5.60
C ALA A 78 12.00 -34.17 -4.55
N GLU A 79 12.65 -34.47 -3.42
CA GLU A 79 13.02 -33.50 -2.38
C GLU A 79 13.98 -32.45 -2.94
N LEU A 80 15.04 -32.86 -3.62
CA LEU A 80 15.97 -31.91 -4.25
C LEU A 80 15.26 -30.98 -5.24
N ARG A 81 14.39 -31.52 -6.10
CA ARG A 81 13.60 -30.71 -7.04
C ARG A 81 12.69 -29.73 -6.36
N ALA A 82 11.98 -30.17 -5.32
CA ALA A 82 11.08 -29.32 -4.57
C ALA A 82 11.85 -28.15 -3.94
N PHE A 83 13.02 -28.44 -3.37
CA PHE A 83 13.86 -27.44 -2.74
C PHE A 83 14.48 -26.45 -3.74
N VAL A 84 15.03 -26.92 -4.84
CA VAL A 84 15.54 -26.06 -5.93
C VAL A 84 14.41 -25.19 -6.49
N LYS A 85 13.23 -25.75 -6.70
CA LYS A 85 12.06 -25.02 -7.16
C LYS A 85 11.64 -23.93 -6.16
N GLU A 86 11.68 -24.22 -4.88
CA GLU A 86 11.35 -23.24 -3.83
C GLU A 86 12.35 -22.06 -3.84
N ILE A 87 13.65 -22.34 -4.00
CA ILE A 87 14.65 -21.28 -4.19
C ILE A 87 14.31 -20.44 -5.43
N ARG A 88 14.08 -21.09 -6.56
CA ARG A 88 13.86 -20.42 -7.85
C ARG A 88 12.55 -19.62 -7.90
N ASN A 89 11.54 -20.04 -7.17
CA ASN A 89 10.27 -19.28 -7.06
C ASN A 89 10.46 -17.89 -6.42
N ARG A 90 11.53 -17.71 -5.64
CA ARG A 90 11.83 -16.42 -4.96
C ARG A 90 13.06 -15.72 -5.48
N ASN A 91 14.00 -16.49 -6.08
CA ASN A 91 15.30 -15.97 -6.49
C ASN A 91 15.83 -16.78 -7.69
N ALA A 92 15.63 -16.21 -8.88
CA ALA A 92 16.03 -16.86 -10.13
C ALA A 92 17.55 -16.94 -10.30
N GLU A 93 18.31 -15.99 -9.72
CA GLU A 93 19.72 -15.74 -10.06
C GLU A 93 20.72 -16.25 -9.02
N ILE A 94 20.28 -16.64 -7.82
CA ILE A 94 21.21 -17.05 -6.76
C ILE A 94 22.00 -18.31 -7.18
N PRO A 95 23.33 -18.34 -7.00
CA PRO A 95 24.12 -19.53 -7.31
C PRO A 95 23.74 -20.73 -6.45
N ILE A 96 23.46 -21.85 -7.10
CA ILE A 96 23.22 -23.14 -6.47
C ILE A 96 24.28 -24.12 -6.95
N PHE A 97 25.00 -24.73 -6.01
CA PHE A 97 25.95 -25.81 -6.25
C PHE A 97 25.40 -27.10 -5.63
N LEU A 98 25.58 -28.20 -6.33
CA LEU A 98 25.29 -29.51 -5.79
C LEU A 98 26.62 -30.22 -5.49
N HIS A 99 26.74 -30.82 -4.31
CA HIS A 99 27.89 -31.62 -4.01
C HIS A 99 27.52 -33.08 -3.71
N GLY A 100 28.40 -33.99 -4.10
CA GLY A 100 28.25 -35.44 -3.95
C GLY A 100 29.43 -36.17 -4.55
N GLU A 101 29.35 -37.50 -4.63
CA GLU A 101 30.36 -38.29 -5.27
C GLU A 101 30.32 -38.18 -6.81
N THR A 102 31.41 -38.50 -7.46
CA THR A 102 31.55 -38.46 -8.95
C THR A 102 30.49 -39.28 -9.67
N ARG A 103 30.00 -40.33 -9.06
CA ARG A 103 28.97 -41.20 -9.65
C ARG A 103 27.58 -40.60 -9.63
N THR A 104 27.27 -39.79 -8.62
CA THR A 104 26.00 -39.14 -8.39
C THR A 104 25.62 -38.23 -9.55
N SER A 105 26.55 -37.46 -10.08
CA SER A 105 26.32 -36.52 -11.17
C SER A 105 25.66 -37.14 -12.41
N ARG A 106 25.81 -38.44 -12.62
CA ARG A 106 25.21 -39.17 -13.75
C ARG A 106 23.74 -39.49 -13.56
N HIS A 107 23.25 -39.44 -12.34
CA HIS A 107 21.87 -39.75 -11.98
C HIS A 107 21.00 -38.50 -11.83
N ILE A 108 21.60 -37.28 -11.79
CA ILE A 108 20.87 -36.05 -11.68
C ILE A 108 20.14 -35.74 -12.99
N PRO A 109 18.81 -35.50 -12.94
CA PRO A 109 18.03 -35.18 -14.11
C PRO A 109 18.43 -33.82 -14.73
N ASN A 110 18.26 -33.71 -16.06
CA ASN A 110 18.64 -32.51 -16.81
C ASN A 110 17.86 -31.24 -16.39
N ASP A 111 16.65 -31.38 -15.89
CA ASP A 111 15.85 -30.27 -15.35
C ASP A 111 16.51 -29.65 -14.11
N VAL A 112 17.02 -30.48 -13.19
CA VAL A 112 17.76 -30.00 -12.02
C VAL A 112 19.13 -29.44 -12.43
N LEU A 113 19.87 -30.14 -13.31
CA LEU A 113 21.20 -29.67 -13.73
C LEU A 113 21.19 -28.28 -14.36
N ARG A 114 20.11 -27.90 -15.04
CA ARG A 114 19.96 -26.57 -15.64
C ARG A 114 19.84 -25.44 -14.63
N GLU A 115 19.40 -25.75 -13.42
CA GLU A 115 19.24 -24.81 -12.32
C GLU A 115 20.52 -24.62 -11.49
N LEU A 116 21.53 -25.49 -11.71
CA LEU A 116 22.77 -25.45 -10.95
C LEU A 116 23.84 -24.59 -11.63
N HIS A 117 24.66 -23.93 -10.83
CA HIS A 117 25.86 -23.22 -11.26
C HIS A 117 27.10 -24.12 -11.29
N GLY A 118 27.05 -25.25 -10.63
CA GLY A 118 28.10 -26.22 -10.67
C GLY A 118 27.87 -27.45 -9.80
N PHE A 119 28.65 -28.51 -10.07
CA PHE A 119 28.73 -29.70 -9.27
C PHE A 119 30.08 -29.73 -8.56
N ILE A 120 30.09 -29.99 -7.26
CA ILE A 120 31.28 -30.04 -6.41
C ILE A 120 31.61 -31.50 -6.12
N HIS A 121 32.79 -31.95 -6.57
CA HIS A 121 33.34 -33.27 -6.26
C HIS A 121 34.31 -33.13 -5.08
N MET A 122 33.83 -33.44 -3.87
CA MET A 122 34.49 -33.12 -2.59
C MET A 122 35.92 -33.63 -2.46
N PHE A 123 36.26 -34.74 -3.05
CA PHE A 123 37.58 -35.37 -2.87
C PHE A 123 38.45 -35.36 -4.14
N GLU A 124 37.99 -34.68 -5.20
CA GLU A 124 38.74 -34.57 -6.46
C GLU A 124 39.49 -33.27 -6.59
N ASP A 125 38.91 -32.17 -6.04
CA ASP A 125 39.52 -30.83 -5.99
C ASP A 125 39.88 -30.42 -4.57
N THR A 126 40.80 -29.44 -4.45
CA THR A 126 41.12 -28.90 -3.11
C THR A 126 40.01 -27.98 -2.62
N PRO A 127 39.72 -27.96 -1.30
CA PRO A 127 38.74 -27.03 -0.72
C PRO A 127 38.96 -25.56 -1.10
N GLU A 128 40.24 -25.16 -1.21
CA GLU A 128 40.61 -23.78 -1.59
C GLU A 128 40.27 -23.46 -3.05
N PHE A 129 40.36 -24.43 -3.96
CA PHE A 129 39.97 -24.25 -5.36
C PHE A 129 38.44 -24.11 -5.47
N ILE A 130 37.71 -25.01 -4.81
CA ILE A 130 36.25 -24.98 -4.76
C ILE A 130 35.77 -23.68 -4.15
N ALA A 131 36.36 -23.26 -3.02
CA ALA A 131 36.02 -22.00 -2.32
C ALA A 131 36.16 -20.75 -3.24
N ARG A 132 37.25 -20.72 -4.06
CA ARG A 132 37.42 -19.60 -5.01
C ARG A 132 36.37 -19.62 -6.14
N ASN A 133 35.91 -20.78 -6.57
CA ASN A 133 34.83 -20.88 -7.55
C ASN A 133 33.49 -20.40 -6.97
N VAL A 134 33.12 -20.88 -5.77
CA VAL A 134 31.92 -20.42 -5.05
C VAL A 134 31.98 -18.93 -4.83
N LYS A 135 33.11 -18.37 -4.38
CA LYS A 135 33.32 -16.93 -4.17
C LYS A 135 33.11 -16.12 -5.45
N ARG A 136 33.63 -16.63 -6.59
CA ARG A 136 33.45 -15.91 -7.86
C ARG A 136 32.00 -15.76 -8.23
N GLU A 137 31.20 -16.83 -8.15
CA GLU A 137 29.78 -16.80 -8.49
C GLU A 137 28.98 -16.00 -7.45
N ALA A 138 29.23 -16.21 -6.15
CA ALA A 138 28.58 -15.46 -5.08
C ALA A 138 28.83 -13.95 -5.21
N ARG A 139 30.05 -13.53 -5.56
CA ARG A 139 30.36 -12.11 -5.79
C ARG A 139 29.68 -11.57 -7.05
N ALA A 140 29.72 -12.32 -8.15
CA ALA A 140 29.03 -11.90 -9.37
C ALA A 140 27.54 -11.66 -9.12
N TYR A 141 26.92 -12.57 -8.37
CA TYR A 141 25.53 -12.43 -7.93
C TYR A 141 25.32 -11.19 -7.05
N LEU A 142 26.10 -11.03 -5.99
CA LEU A 142 25.96 -9.87 -5.07
C LEU A 142 26.21 -8.52 -5.78
N ASP A 143 27.12 -8.49 -6.76
CA ASP A 143 27.41 -7.29 -7.55
C ASP A 143 26.26 -6.96 -8.54
N SER A 144 25.46 -7.97 -8.92
CA SER A 144 24.28 -7.78 -9.78
C SER A 144 23.05 -7.27 -9.05
N LEU A 145 22.88 -7.56 -7.75
CA LEU A 145 21.67 -7.28 -6.97
C LEU A 145 21.28 -5.80 -6.87
N PRO A 146 22.21 -4.86 -6.53
CA PRO A 146 21.82 -3.48 -6.34
C PRO A 146 21.32 -2.85 -7.65
N PRO A 147 20.09 -2.32 -7.69
CA PRO A 147 19.59 -1.63 -8.87
C PRO A 147 20.37 -0.33 -9.14
N PRO A 148 20.23 0.28 -10.33
CA PRO A 148 21.19 1.26 -10.85
C PRO A 148 21.45 2.47 -9.94
N PHE A 149 20.38 3.11 -9.44
CA PHE A 149 20.53 4.30 -8.59
C PHE A 149 21.05 3.93 -7.20
N PHE A 150 20.49 2.91 -6.58
CA PHE A 150 20.93 2.45 -5.26
C PHE A 150 22.40 2.02 -5.29
N ARG A 151 22.86 1.35 -6.35
CA ARG A 151 24.26 0.99 -6.56
C ARG A 151 25.16 2.22 -6.60
N ALA A 152 24.78 3.21 -7.40
CA ALA A 152 25.55 4.46 -7.50
C ALA A 152 25.62 5.20 -6.16
N LEU A 153 24.51 5.27 -5.44
CA LEU A 153 24.42 5.92 -4.13
C LEU A 153 25.29 5.23 -3.07
N VAL A 154 25.28 3.89 -3.04
CA VAL A 154 26.17 3.10 -2.14
C VAL A 154 27.63 3.34 -2.45
N HIS A 155 28.02 3.39 -3.73
CA HIS A 155 29.39 3.69 -4.14
C HIS A 155 29.81 5.10 -3.69
N TYR A 156 28.99 6.10 -3.98
CA TYR A 156 29.23 7.48 -3.54
C TYR A 156 29.38 7.60 -2.01
N ALA A 157 28.47 6.99 -1.25
CA ALA A 157 28.51 7.02 0.21
C ALA A 157 29.79 6.35 0.77
N ALA A 158 30.35 5.36 0.06
CA ALA A 158 31.55 4.62 0.45
C ALA A 158 32.86 5.28 -0.02
N ASP A 159 32.83 6.14 -1.03
CA ASP A 159 34.02 6.72 -1.68
C ASP A 159 34.76 7.73 -0.79
N GLY A 160 34.09 8.30 0.21
CA GLY A 160 34.72 9.20 1.17
C GLY A 160 35.01 10.59 0.63
N SER A 161 34.37 11.01 -0.45
CA SER A 161 34.52 12.32 -1.07
C SER A 161 34.12 13.46 -0.12
N TYR A 162 34.86 14.56 -0.11
CA TYR A 162 34.52 15.74 0.68
C TYR A 162 33.42 16.56 0.03
N SER A 163 32.30 16.72 0.73
CA SER A 163 31.11 17.46 0.28
C SER A 163 31.29 18.97 0.57
N TRP A 164 31.34 19.80 -0.48
CA TRP A 164 31.31 21.25 -0.42
C TRP A 164 30.00 21.84 -0.97
N HIS A 165 28.97 21.01 -1.06
CA HIS A 165 27.63 21.33 -1.53
C HIS A 165 26.59 21.07 -0.44
N CYS A 166 25.35 21.47 -0.65
CA CYS A 166 24.23 21.08 0.24
C CYS A 166 23.99 19.55 0.16
N PRO A 167 23.41 18.94 1.21
CA PRO A 167 22.92 19.54 2.46
C PRO A 167 24.03 20.00 3.40
N GLY A 168 23.73 21.04 4.21
CA GLY A 168 24.69 21.68 5.10
C GLY A 168 25.25 20.84 6.25
N HIS A 169 24.73 19.63 6.46
CA HIS A 169 25.29 18.69 7.44
C HIS A 169 26.54 17.96 6.96
N SER A 170 26.90 18.09 5.67
CA SER A 170 28.14 17.55 5.09
C SER A 170 28.41 16.09 5.45
N GLY A 171 27.53 15.18 4.99
CA GLY A 171 27.61 13.75 5.30
C GLY A 171 27.40 13.40 6.79
N GLY A 172 26.73 14.29 7.54
CA GLY A 172 26.41 14.09 8.95
C GLY A 172 27.37 14.77 9.92
N VAL A 173 28.51 15.31 9.48
CA VAL A 173 29.53 15.93 10.35
C VAL A 173 28.96 17.06 11.20
N ALA A 174 28.02 17.86 10.68
CA ALA A 174 27.41 18.94 11.44
C ALA A 174 26.67 18.43 12.71
N PHE A 175 26.06 17.26 12.64
CA PHE A 175 25.37 16.67 13.79
C PHE A 175 26.33 16.28 14.92
N LEU A 176 27.56 15.92 14.60
CA LEU A 176 28.58 15.56 15.59
C LEU A 176 29.05 16.72 16.44
N LYS A 177 28.69 17.97 16.11
CA LYS A 177 29.13 19.18 16.80
C LYS A 177 28.28 19.58 17.99
N SER A 178 27.24 18.85 18.33
CA SER A 178 26.40 19.14 19.48
C SER A 178 25.84 17.85 20.12
N PRO A 179 25.49 17.85 21.41
CA PRO A 179 24.93 16.65 22.06
C PRO A 179 23.62 16.15 21.40
N VAL A 180 22.69 17.06 21.08
CA VAL A 180 21.44 16.68 20.41
C VAL A 180 21.68 16.16 18.99
N GLY A 181 22.66 16.72 18.28
CA GLY A 181 23.09 16.21 16.97
C GLY A 181 23.73 14.84 17.06
N GLN A 182 24.53 14.57 18.10
CA GLN A 182 25.10 13.24 18.37
C GLN A 182 23.99 12.18 18.53
N MET A 183 22.92 12.50 19.27
CA MET A 183 21.77 11.59 19.42
C MET A 183 21.13 11.29 18.07
N PHE A 184 20.92 12.33 17.23
CA PHE A 184 20.37 12.19 15.89
C PHE A 184 21.27 11.30 15.00
N HIS A 185 22.58 11.56 15.00
CA HIS A 185 23.55 10.79 14.23
C HIS A 185 23.59 9.31 14.66
N GLN A 186 23.57 9.03 15.97
CA GLN A 186 23.55 7.68 16.51
C GLN A 186 22.27 6.92 16.13
N PHE A 187 21.13 7.62 16.10
CA PHE A 187 19.85 7.03 15.76
C PHE A 187 19.76 6.65 14.28
N PHE A 188 20.10 7.57 13.36
CA PHE A 188 20.00 7.34 11.92
C PHE A 188 21.20 6.61 11.31
N GLY A 189 22.37 6.74 11.90
CA GLY A 189 23.60 6.13 11.40
C GLY A 189 24.28 6.91 10.26
N GLU A 190 25.54 6.62 10.05
CA GLU A 190 26.39 7.32 9.09
C GLU A 190 25.92 7.15 7.64
N ASN A 191 25.50 5.95 7.25
CA ASN A 191 25.12 5.67 5.87
C ASN A 191 23.91 6.50 5.41
N MET A 192 22.90 6.65 6.28
CA MET A 192 21.73 7.48 5.96
C MET A 192 22.13 8.94 5.71
N LEU A 193 23.06 9.46 6.51
CA LEU A 193 23.51 10.84 6.43
C LEU A 193 24.48 11.08 5.27
N ARG A 194 25.31 10.10 4.91
CA ARG A 194 26.18 10.17 3.73
C ARG A 194 25.40 10.00 2.42
N ALA A 195 24.32 9.26 2.44
CA ALA A 195 23.41 9.09 1.29
C ALA A 195 22.50 10.32 1.06
N ASP A 196 22.40 11.24 2.03
CA ASP A 196 21.64 12.48 1.88
C ASP A 196 22.49 13.54 1.17
N VAL A 197 22.36 13.59 -0.14
CA VAL A 197 23.12 14.43 -1.06
C VAL A 197 22.17 15.23 -1.96
N CYS A 198 22.72 15.97 -2.92
CA CYS A 198 21.92 16.77 -3.86
C CYS A 198 22.41 16.58 -5.30
N ASN A 199 21.72 17.24 -6.23
CA ASN A 199 21.97 17.20 -7.66
C ASN A 199 23.35 17.78 -8.11
N ALA A 200 24.18 18.28 -7.18
CA ALA A 200 25.56 18.67 -7.49
C ALA A 200 26.47 17.46 -7.75
N VAL A 201 26.05 16.25 -7.39
CA VAL A 201 26.80 15.02 -7.61
C VAL A 201 26.41 14.42 -8.97
N GLU A 202 27.16 14.79 -10.01
CA GLU A 202 26.86 14.43 -11.41
C GLU A 202 26.76 12.90 -11.65
N GLU A 203 27.59 12.12 -10.96
CA GLU A 203 27.62 10.65 -11.08
C GLU A 203 26.35 9.94 -10.63
N LEU A 204 25.52 10.61 -9.81
CA LEU A 204 24.23 10.10 -9.37
C LEU A 204 23.09 10.41 -10.33
N GLY A 205 23.33 11.27 -11.33
CA GLY A 205 22.29 11.77 -12.22
C GLY A 205 21.35 12.74 -11.52
N GLN A 206 20.30 13.14 -12.21
CA GLN A 206 19.33 14.12 -11.71
C GLN A 206 17.90 13.62 -11.86
N LEU A 207 17.14 13.71 -10.76
CA LEU A 207 15.72 13.34 -10.78
C LEU A 207 14.90 14.28 -11.67
N LEU A 208 15.19 15.59 -11.61
CA LEU A 208 14.44 16.61 -12.34
C LEU A 208 14.56 16.52 -13.85
N ASP A 209 15.71 16.07 -14.33
CA ASP A 209 16.02 15.94 -15.76
C ASP A 209 15.98 14.48 -16.23
N HIS A 210 15.67 13.55 -15.33
CA HIS A 210 15.63 12.11 -15.60
C HIS A 210 16.91 11.61 -16.29
N THR A 211 18.09 11.87 -15.68
CA THR A 211 19.39 11.56 -16.26
C THR A 211 20.21 10.59 -15.40
N GLY A 212 21.27 10.01 -15.98
CA GLY A 212 22.22 9.15 -15.30
C GLY A 212 21.60 7.90 -14.66
N PRO A 213 22.08 7.51 -13.46
CA PRO A 213 21.54 6.35 -12.72
C PRO A 213 20.04 6.46 -12.41
N VAL A 214 19.50 7.65 -12.16
CA VAL A 214 18.06 7.85 -11.95
C VAL A 214 17.28 7.40 -13.19
N ALA A 215 17.66 7.89 -14.37
CA ALA A 215 17.00 7.47 -15.61
C ALA A 215 17.17 5.98 -15.90
N ALA A 216 18.30 5.38 -15.53
CA ALA A 216 18.52 3.94 -15.65
C ALA A 216 17.56 3.16 -14.74
N SER A 217 17.37 3.63 -13.51
CA SER A 217 16.43 3.03 -12.55
C SER A 217 14.97 3.18 -12.98
N GLU A 218 14.59 4.35 -13.48
CA GLU A 218 13.23 4.57 -14.00
C GLU A 218 12.93 3.66 -15.21
N ARG A 219 13.90 3.47 -16.13
CA ARG A 219 13.75 2.50 -17.23
C ARG A 219 13.67 1.05 -16.75
N ASN A 220 14.48 0.70 -15.75
CA ASN A 220 14.42 -0.65 -15.17
C ASN A 220 13.08 -0.89 -14.46
N ALA A 221 12.61 0.06 -13.67
CA ALA A 221 11.29 -0.01 -13.04
C ALA A 221 10.17 -0.06 -14.09
N ALA A 222 10.25 0.74 -15.16
CA ALA A 222 9.27 0.68 -16.26
C ALA A 222 9.20 -0.71 -16.90
N ARG A 223 10.34 -1.36 -17.09
CA ARG A 223 10.41 -2.74 -17.58
C ARG A 223 9.75 -3.73 -16.62
N ILE A 224 10.05 -3.62 -15.32
CA ILE A 224 9.49 -4.51 -14.28
C ILE A 224 7.96 -4.35 -14.19
N PHE A 225 7.46 -3.13 -14.24
CA PHE A 225 6.02 -2.82 -14.18
C PHE A 225 5.31 -2.91 -15.55
N ASN A 226 6.03 -3.28 -16.61
CA ASN A 226 5.50 -3.37 -17.98
C ASN A 226 4.81 -2.08 -18.46
N SER A 227 5.37 -0.92 -18.12
CA SER A 227 4.92 0.38 -18.59
C SER A 227 5.85 0.95 -19.67
N ASP A 228 5.36 1.85 -20.53
CA ASP A 228 6.21 2.51 -21.53
C ASP A 228 7.15 3.52 -20.86
N HIS A 229 6.65 4.21 -19.82
CA HIS A 229 7.43 5.13 -19.00
C HIS A 229 7.07 4.95 -17.54
N LEU A 230 8.07 5.15 -16.67
CA LEU A 230 7.88 5.23 -15.24
C LEU A 230 8.77 6.34 -14.69
N TYR A 231 8.20 7.17 -13.81
CA TYR A 231 8.87 8.28 -13.17
C TYR A 231 8.75 8.18 -11.66
N PHE A 232 9.87 8.25 -10.94
CA PHE A 232 9.86 8.28 -9.49
C PHE A 232 9.43 9.64 -8.97
N VAL A 233 8.67 9.65 -7.88
CA VAL A 233 8.19 10.87 -7.22
C VAL A 233 8.48 10.78 -5.73
N THR A 234 9.11 11.81 -5.18
CA THR A 234 9.62 11.83 -3.80
C THR A 234 8.72 12.55 -2.80
N ASN A 235 7.51 12.93 -3.21
CA ASN A 235 6.57 13.66 -2.35
C ASN A 235 5.15 13.05 -2.37
N GLY A 236 5.09 11.71 -2.48
CA GLY A 236 3.85 10.93 -2.42
C GLY A 236 2.98 11.04 -3.66
N THR A 237 1.98 10.16 -3.76
CA THR A 237 1.00 10.17 -4.85
C THR A 237 0.19 11.46 -4.90
N SER A 238 0.10 12.21 -3.79
CA SER A 238 -0.47 13.57 -3.82
C SER A 238 0.25 14.49 -4.81
N THR A 239 1.55 14.31 -4.99
CA THR A 239 2.34 15.05 -5.98
C THR A 239 2.24 14.38 -7.35
N SER A 240 2.31 13.05 -7.43
CA SER A 240 2.11 12.30 -8.68
C SER A 240 0.81 12.69 -9.38
N ASN A 241 -0.29 12.76 -8.64
CA ASN A 241 -1.59 13.18 -9.15
C ASN A 241 -1.56 14.60 -9.74
N LYS A 242 -0.90 15.54 -9.05
CA LYS A 242 -0.79 16.92 -9.53
C LYS A 242 0.09 17.05 -10.77
N ILE A 243 1.15 16.25 -10.88
CA ILE A 243 2.00 16.19 -12.06
C ILE A 243 1.19 15.73 -13.27
N VAL A 244 0.47 14.60 -13.15
CA VAL A 244 -0.40 14.09 -14.23
C VAL A 244 -1.41 15.16 -14.65
N TRP A 245 -2.05 15.83 -13.71
CA TRP A 245 -3.05 16.85 -14.01
C TRP A 245 -2.45 18.07 -14.69
N HIS A 246 -1.33 18.61 -14.23
CA HIS A 246 -0.69 19.77 -14.86
C HIS A 246 -0.07 19.46 -16.22
N SER A 247 0.25 18.21 -16.51
CA SER A 247 0.69 17.80 -17.85
C SER A 247 -0.46 17.60 -18.84
N THR A 248 -1.72 17.53 -18.37
CA THR A 248 -2.87 17.14 -19.22
C THR A 248 -4.01 18.14 -19.20
N VAL A 249 -4.12 19.00 -18.20
CA VAL A 249 -5.29 19.84 -17.95
C VAL A 249 -4.93 21.32 -17.88
N ALA A 250 -5.74 22.15 -18.54
CA ALA A 250 -5.64 23.61 -18.58
C ALA A 250 -6.91 24.26 -17.98
N PRO A 251 -6.90 25.58 -17.71
CA PRO A 251 -8.08 26.29 -17.19
C PRO A 251 -9.29 26.15 -18.12
N ASN A 252 -10.44 25.88 -17.51
CA ASN A 252 -11.74 25.64 -18.15
C ASN A 252 -11.90 24.31 -18.90
N ASP A 253 -10.88 23.45 -18.89
CA ASP A 253 -11.05 22.10 -19.42
C ASP A 253 -12.07 21.30 -18.59
N ILE A 254 -12.84 20.46 -19.29
CA ILE A 254 -13.77 19.52 -18.67
C ILE A 254 -12.96 18.33 -18.16
N VAL A 255 -13.18 17.95 -16.90
CA VAL A 255 -12.58 16.79 -16.28
C VAL A 255 -13.66 15.91 -15.66
N VAL A 256 -13.52 14.59 -15.78
CA VAL A 256 -14.42 13.61 -15.20
C VAL A 256 -13.73 12.98 -13.98
N VAL A 257 -14.38 13.01 -12.83
CA VAL A 257 -13.70 12.69 -11.57
C VAL A 257 -14.58 11.85 -10.64
N ASP A 258 -13.99 10.83 -10.03
CA ASP A 258 -14.57 10.11 -8.90
C ASP A 258 -14.88 11.08 -7.74
N ARG A 259 -16.11 11.09 -7.25
CA ARG A 259 -16.47 11.96 -6.11
C ARG A 259 -15.79 11.52 -4.81
N ASN A 260 -15.33 10.27 -4.71
CA ASN A 260 -14.51 9.75 -3.60
C ASN A 260 -13.00 9.93 -3.83
N CYS A 261 -12.58 10.73 -4.80
CA CYS A 261 -11.16 10.93 -5.09
C CYS A 261 -10.40 11.47 -3.87
N HIS A 262 -9.11 11.17 -3.85
CA HIS A 262 -8.21 11.73 -2.83
C HIS A 262 -8.16 13.27 -2.93
N LYS A 263 -8.03 13.95 -1.78
CA LYS A 263 -7.98 15.43 -1.72
C LYS A 263 -6.95 16.08 -2.67
N SER A 264 -5.88 15.36 -3.05
CA SER A 264 -4.91 15.87 -4.03
C SER A 264 -5.51 16.12 -5.42
N ILE A 265 -6.51 15.34 -5.82
CA ILE A 265 -7.24 15.55 -7.08
C ILE A 265 -8.10 16.82 -6.99
N LEU A 266 -8.76 17.04 -5.87
CA LEU A 266 -9.52 18.29 -5.66
C LEU A 266 -8.61 19.51 -5.62
N HIS A 267 -7.42 19.38 -5.02
CA HIS A 267 -6.39 20.42 -5.12
C HIS A 267 -5.94 20.64 -6.57
N ALA A 268 -5.77 19.58 -7.35
CA ALA A 268 -5.41 19.70 -8.75
C ALA A 268 -6.51 20.41 -9.57
N ILE A 269 -7.79 20.13 -9.31
CA ILE A 269 -8.93 20.87 -9.91
C ILE A 269 -8.82 22.37 -9.62
N MET A 270 -8.57 22.74 -8.34
CA MET A 270 -8.41 24.15 -7.95
C MET A 270 -7.19 24.80 -8.62
N MET A 271 -6.06 24.09 -8.68
CA MET A 271 -4.81 24.62 -9.21
C MET A 271 -4.84 24.77 -10.74
N THR A 272 -5.44 23.83 -11.45
CA THR A 272 -5.57 23.87 -12.92
C THR A 272 -6.69 24.78 -13.40
N GLY A 273 -7.69 25.07 -12.55
CA GLY A 273 -8.90 25.81 -12.97
C GLY A 273 -9.86 25.00 -13.84
N ALA A 274 -9.77 23.67 -13.79
CA ALA A 274 -10.67 22.77 -14.50
C ALA A 274 -12.11 22.82 -14.00
N ILE A 275 -13.04 22.35 -14.82
CA ILE A 275 -14.47 22.22 -14.49
C ILE A 275 -14.79 20.75 -14.27
N PRO A 276 -15.03 20.30 -13.02
CA PRO A 276 -15.26 18.90 -12.74
C PRO A 276 -16.69 18.45 -13.06
N VAL A 277 -16.79 17.25 -13.58
CA VAL A 277 -18.00 16.42 -13.73
C VAL A 277 -17.82 15.20 -12.85
N PHE A 278 -18.59 15.07 -11.78
CA PHE A 278 -18.39 14.01 -10.79
C PHE A 278 -19.18 12.73 -11.14
N LEU A 279 -18.50 11.59 -11.03
CA LEU A 279 -19.12 10.28 -11.00
C LEU A 279 -19.41 9.93 -9.52
N MET A 280 -20.65 9.55 -9.24
CA MET A 280 -21.12 9.38 -7.87
C MET A 280 -20.99 7.93 -7.41
N PRO A 281 -20.22 7.65 -6.35
CA PRO A 281 -20.11 6.32 -5.77
C PRO A 281 -21.31 5.98 -4.88
N THR A 282 -21.49 4.69 -4.65
CA THR A 282 -22.43 4.15 -3.64
C THR A 282 -21.78 4.08 -2.26
N ARG A 283 -22.56 3.73 -1.26
CA ARG A 283 -22.12 3.40 0.11
C ARG A 283 -22.99 2.29 0.66
N ASN A 284 -22.41 1.46 1.54
CA ASN A 284 -23.21 0.57 2.35
C ASN A 284 -23.52 1.18 3.72
N ASN A 285 -24.35 0.51 4.49
CA ASN A 285 -24.80 1.02 5.79
C ASN A 285 -23.71 0.99 6.88
N PHE A 286 -22.64 0.19 6.70
CA PHE A 286 -21.46 0.26 7.56
C PHE A 286 -20.61 1.53 7.34
N GLY A 287 -20.96 2.35 6.34
CA GLY A 287 -20.18 3.52 5.95
C GLY A 287 -18.96 3.19 5.08
N ILE A 288 -18.85 1.93 4.62
CA ILE A 288 -17.81 1.52 3.67
C ILE A 288 -18.10 2.21 2.34
N ILE A 289 -17.03 2.76 1.76
CA ILE A 289 -17.09 3.45 0.47
C ILE A 289 -17.33 2.43 -0.62
N GLY A 290 -18.47 2.55 -1.29
CA GLY A 290 -18.86 1.67 -2.37
C GLY A 290 -18.28 2.04 -3.71
N PRO A 291 -18.50 1.18 -4.70
CA PRO A 291 -18.10 1.47 -6.06
C PRO A 291 -18.98 2.55 -6.71
N ILE A 292 -18.42 3.21 -7.70
CA ILE A 292 -19.18 3.95 -8.70
C ILE A 292 -19.90 2.90 -9.56
N PRO A 293 -21.22 2.97 -9.74
CA PRO A 293 -21.95 2.04 -10.61
C PRO A 293 -21.41 2.05 -12.04
N LYS A 294 -21.36 0.89 -12.70
CA LYS A 294 -20.89 0.79 -14.09
C LYS A 294 -21.61 1.75 -15.04
N SER A 295 -22.90 2.01 -14.78
CA SER A 295 -23.71 2.95 -15.57
C SER A 295 -23.21 4.39 -15.54
N GLU A 296 -22.51 4.81 -14.49
CA GLU A 296 -21.92 6.15 -14.40
C GLU A 296 -20.78 6.37 -15.41
N PHE A 297 -20.08 5.29 -15.81
CA PHE A 297 -19.02 5.32 -16.81
C PHE A 297 -19.53 5.32 -18.25
N LEU A 298 -20.81 5.03 -18.49
CA LEU A 298 -21.37 5.06 -19.84
C LEU A 298 -21.28 6.48 -20.40
N TRP A 299 -20.72 6.60 -21.61
CA TRP A 299 -20.49 7.90 -22.24
C TRP A 299 -21.74 8.77 -22.32
N GLU A 300 -22.90 8.18 -22.63
CA GLU A 300 -24.16 8.92 -22.67
C GLU A 300 -24.54 9.56 -21.32
N ASN A 301 -24.20 8.91 -20.19
CA ASN A 301 -24.47 9.46 -18.86
C ASN A 301 -23.46 10.55 -18.49
N ILE A 302 -22.21 10.40 -18.88
CA ILE A 302 -21.21 11.47 -18.76
C ILE A 302 -21.63 12.69 -19.58
N GLN A 303 -22.10 12.51 -20.81
CA GLN A 303 -22.62 13.61 -21.64
C GLN A 303 -23.81 14.33 -21.03
N LYS A 304 -24.76 13.59 -20.42
CA LYS A 304 -25.89 14.20 -19.69
C LYS A 304 -25.39 15.08 -18.53
N LYS A 305 -24.39 14.63 -17.79
CA LYS A 305 -23.79 15.41 -16.69
C LYS A 305 -23.04 16.64 -17.21
N ILE A 306 -22.31 16.53 -18.32
CA ILE A 306 -21.68 17.69 -19.00
C ILE A 306 -22.74 18.70 -19.42
N ALA A 307 -23.83 18.23 -20.05
CA ALA A 307 -24.92 19.10 -20.47
C ALA A 307 -25.60 19.84 -19.31
N ALA A 308 -25.75 19.18 -18.16
CA ALA A 308 -26.37 19.74 -16.98
C ALA A 308 -25.43 20.68 -16.18
N ASN A 309 -24.11 20.62 -16.37
CA ASN A 309 -23.16 21.42 -15.59
C ASN A 309 -23.23 22.91 -15.98
N PRO A 310 -23.58 23.85 -15.08
CA PRO A 310 -23.80 25.25 -15.43
C PRO A 310 -22.52 26.02 -15.79
N PHE A 311 -21.35 25.52 -15.41
CA PHE A 311 -20.06 26.18 -15.63
C PHE A 311 -19.40 25.82 -16.96
N ILE A 312 -19.86 24.77 -17.64
CA ILE A 312 -19.35 24.35 -18.93
C ILE A 312 -20.04 25.20 -20.01
N THR A 313 -19.28 25.97 -20.75
CA THR A 313 -19.79 26.81 -21.83
C THR A 313 -19.91 26.03 -23.16
N ASP A 314 -18.87 25.31 -23.51
CA ASP A 314 -18.88 24.41 -24.66
C ASP A 314 -19.21 22.97 -24.25
N LYS A 315 -20.49 22.61 -24.44
CA LYS A 315 -21.00 21.26 -24.12
C LYS A 315 -20.49 20.16 -25.06
N THR A 316 -19.82 20.52 -26.13
CA THR A 316 -19.27 19.60 -27.13
C THR A 316 -17.79 19.35 -26.96
N ALA A 317 -17.13 20.11 -26.08
CA ALA A 317 -15.71 19.95 -25.78
C ALA A 317 -15.42 18.57 -25.18
N LYS A 318 -14.36 17.94 -25.68
CA LYS A 318 -13.91 16.63 -25.21
C LYS A 318 -13.27 16.78 -23.83
N PRO A 319 -13.65 15.95 -22.84
CA PRO A 319 -12.98 15.95 -21.55
C PRO A 319 -11.49 15.59 -21.67
N ARG A 320 -10.65 16.31 -20.93
CA ARG A 320 -9.19 16.10 -20.96
C ARG A 320 -8.74 14.90 -20.16
N VAL A 321 -9.37 14.65 -19.00
CA VAL A 321 -8.99 13.55 -18.13
C VAL A 321 -10.19 12.94 -17.43
N LEU A 322 -10.18 11.60 -17.31
CA LEU A 322 -10.92 10.87 -16.29
C LEU A 322 -9.93 10.55 -15.18
N THR A 323 -10.28 10.84 -13.92
CA THR A 323 -9.53 10.32 -12.75
C THR A 323 -10.46 9.53 -11.84
N ILE A 324 -10.10 8.29 -11.59
CA ILE A 324 -10.79 7.41 -10.65
C ILE A 324 -9.82 6.86 -9.60
N THR A 325 -10.34 6.62 -8.40
CA THR A 325 -9.64 5.90 -7.33
C THR A 325 -9.81 4.40 -7.58
N GLN A 326 -8.80 3.78 -8.20
CA GLN A 326 -8.88 2.37 -8.65
C GLN A 326 -9.00 1.38 -7.51
N SER A 327 -8.52 1.72 -6.32
CA SER A 327 -8.75 0.96 -5.09
C SER A 327 -9.25 1.88 -3.99
N THR A 328 -10.46 1.63 -3.47
CA THR A 328 -10.91 2.31 -2.25
C THR A 328 -10.08 1.88 -1.04
N TYR A 329 -10.19 2.58 0.08
CA TYR A 329 -9.55 2.18 1.33
C TYR A 329 -9.90 0.74 1.72
N ASP A 330 -11.16 0.38 1.61
CA ASP A 330 -11.67 -0.93 2.00
C ASP A 330 -11.40 -2.03 0.95
N GLY A 331 -10.79 -1.67 -0.18
CA GLY A 331 -10.27 -2.62 -1.17
C GLY A 331 -11.17 -2.90 -2.36
N ILE A 332 -12.15 -2.05 -2.65
CA ILE A 332 -13.00 -2.23 -3.83
C ILE A 332 -12.25 -1.75 -5.08
N LEU A 333 -12.15 -2.63 -6.06
CA LEU A 333 -11.48 -2.43 -7.35
C LEU A 333 -12.51 -2.37 -8.49
N TYR A 334 -12.10 -1.74 -9.60
CA TYR A 334 -12.89 -1.67 -10.83
C TYR A 334 -12.26 -2.50 -11.94
N ASN A 335 -13.09 -3.08 -12.83
CA ASN A 335 -12.60 -3.64 -14.08
C ASN A 335 -12.14 -2.51 -15.00
N VAL A 336 -10.82 -2.37 -15.12
CA VAL A 336 -10.18 -1.29 -15.90
C VAL A 336 -10.42 -1.45 -17.39
N GLU A 337 -10.45 -2.68 -17.88
CA GLU A 337 -10.64 -2.94 -19.31
C GLU A 337 -12.03 -2.52 -19.79
N ASP A 338 -13.06 -2.73 -18.99
CA ASP A 338 -14.41 -2.22 -19.27
C ASP A 338 -14.43 -0.69 -19.39
N ILE A 339 -13.70 0.00 -18.49
CA ILE A 339 -13.60 1.47 -18.49
C ILE A 339 -12.84 1.95 -19.73
N LYS A 340 -11.70 1.32 -20.06
CA LYS A 340 -10.92 1.64 -21.25
C LYS A 340 -11.74 1.45 -22.52
N GLN A 341 -12.44 0.32 -22.65
CA GLN A 341 -13.27 0.03 -23.83
C GLN A 341 -14.39 1.05 -24.01
N GLU A 342 -15.05 1.47 -22.92
CA GLU A 342 -16.13 2.45 -23.00
C GLU A 342 -15.62 3.85 -23.33
N LEU A 343 -14.45 4.26 -22.82
CA LEU A 343 -14.03 5.66 -22.83
C LEU A 343 -12.85 5.98 -23.78
N ASP A 344 -12.24 4.96 -24.40
CA ASP A 344 -11.15 5.18 -25.37
C ASP A 344 -11.61 6.11 -26.50
N GLY A 345 -10.82 7.14 -26.76
CA GLY A 345 -11.11 8.17 -27.76
C GLY A 345 -12.19 9.19 -27.36
N LYS A 346 -12.98 8.94 -26.31
CA LYS A 346 -14.01 9.85 -25.80
C LYS A 346 -13.45 10.83 -24.75
N ILE A 347 -12.37 10.42 -24.05
CA ILE A 347 -11.61 11.23 -23.10
C ILE A 347 -10.13 11.11 -23.49
N ASP A 348 -9.36 12.19 -23.42
CA ASP A 348 -7.97 12.19 -23.90
C ASP A 348 -7.05 11.35 -23.01
N THR A 349 -7.25 11.39 -21.71
CA THR A 349 -6.42 10.70 -20.71
C THR A 349 -7.28 9.95 -19.72
N LEU A 350 -6.96 8.68 -19.48
CA LEU A 350 -7.55 7.89 -18.41
C LEU A 350 -6.51 7.73 -17.29
N HIS A 351 -6.75 8.37 -16.17
CA HIS A 351 -5.89 8.37 -15.01
C HIS A 351 -6.49 7.51 -13.89
N PHE A 352 -5.78 6.46 -13.54
CA PHE A 352 -6.13 5.55 -12.45
C PHE A 352 -5.25 5.87 -11.23
N ASP A 353 -5.86 6.42 -10.18
CA ASP A 353 -5.19 6.59 -8.89
C ASP A 353 -5.11 5.22 -8.20
N GLU A 354 -3.99 4.56 -8.39
CA GLU A 354 -3.63 3.25 -7.82
C GLU A 354 -2.74 3.38 -6.58
N ALA A 355 -2.89 4.48 -5.82
CA ALA A 355 -2.10 4.69 -4.61
C ALA A 355 -2.17 3.53 -3.61
N TRP A 356 -3.25 2.75 -3.63
CA TRP A 356 -3.47 1.57 -2.79
C TRP A 356 -3.35 0.25 -3.57
N LEU A 357 -2.78 0.26 -4.80
CA LEU A 357 -2.78 -0.92 -5.67
C LEU A 357 -1.45 -1.18 -6.42
N PRO A 358 -0.26 -0.79 -5.90
CA PRO A 358 0.99 -0.94 -6.65
C PRO A 358 1.43 -2.41 -6.82
N HIS A 359 0.86 -3.34 -6.08
CA HIS A 359 1.17 -4.78 -6.08
C HIS A 359 0.41 -5.58 -7.15
N ALA A 360 -0.70 -5.04 -7.66
CA ALA A 360 -1.66 -5.82 -8.45
C ALA A 360 -1.08 -6.35 -9.78
N ALA A 361 -0.14 -5.64 -10.39
CA ALA A 361 0.48 -6.05 -11.65
C ALA A 361 1.35 -7.33 -11.55
N PHE A 362 1.61 -7.82 -10.34
CA PHE A 362 2.53 -8.94 -10.07
C PHE A 362 1.82 -10.23 -9.66
N HIS A 363 0.50 -10.30 -9.77
CA HIS A 363 -0.23 -11.52 -9.47
C HIS A 363 -1.49 -11.64 -10.34
N ASP A 364 -1.68 -12.79 -10.98
CA ASP A 364 -2.80 -13.08 -11.89
C ASP A 364 -4.19 -12.95 -11.24
N PHE A 365 -4.25 -13.04 -9.90
CA PHE A 365 -5.47 -12.82 -9.13
C PHE A 365 -6.15 -11.49 -9.47
N TYR A 366 -5.37 -10.42 -9.71
CA TYR A 366 -5.92 -9.10 -9.98
C TYR A 366 -6.36 -8.90 -11.44
N GLY A 367 -5.81 -9.65 -12.40
CA GLY A 367 -6.24 -9.66 -13.80
C GLY A 367 -6.58 -8.28 -14.36
N ASP A 368 -7.82 -8.07 -14.78
CA ASP A 368 -8.30 -6.84 -15.43
C ASP A 368 -8.54 -5.66 -14.46
N TYR A 369 -8.15 -5.79 -13.19
CA TYR A 369 -8.45 -4.82 -12.14
C TYR A 369 -7.28 -3.89 -11.79
N HIS A 370 -6.29 -3.77 -12.68
CA HIS A 370 -5.21 -2.77 -12.59
C HIS A 370 -4.93 -2.15 -13.96
N ALA A 371 -4.40 -0.93 -13.98
CA ALA A 371 -4.37 -0.11 -15.20
C ALA A 371 -3.29 -0.54 -16.19
N ILE A 372 -2.08 -0.83 -15.73
CA ILE A 372 -0.89 -1.08 -16.55
C ILE A 372 -0.21 -2.35 -16.09
N GLY A 373 0.13 -3.24 -17.02
CA GLY A 373 0.81 -4.51 -16.78
C GLY A 373 1.09 -5.24 -18.08
N ALA A 374 1.74 -6.42 -18.02
CA ALA A 374 2.22 -7.17 -19.17
C ALA A 374 1.13 -7.45 -20.22
N ASP A 375 -0.04 -7.89 -19.75
CA ASP A 375 -1.15 -8.34 -20.62
C ASP A 375 -2.29 -7.31 -20.67
N ARG A 376 -2.00 -6.03 -20.34
CA ARG A 376 -3.01 -4.97 -20.39
C ARG A 376 -3.16 -4.40 -21.79
N PRO A 377 -4.36 -4.48 -22.41
CA PRO A 377 -4.60 -3.91 -23.70
C PRO A 377 -4.30 -2.41 -23.76
N ARG A 378 -3.76 -1.98 -24.87
CA ARG A 378 -3.46 -0.58 -25.12
C ARG A 378 -4.67 0.11 -25.72
N CYS A 379 -5.01 1.30 -25.24
CA CYS A 379 -6.01 2.15 -25.90
C CYS A 379 -5.51 2.63 -27.25
N LYS A 380 -6.44 2.91 -28.17
CA LYS A 380 -6.09 3.46 -29.48
C LYS A 380 -5.74 4.94 -29.40
N GLU A 381 -6.56 5.71 -28.68
CA GLU A 381 -6.52 7.17 -28.68
C GLU A 381 -6.21 7.75 -27.30
N SER A 382 -6.64 7.10 -26.21
CA SER A 382 -6.53 7.64 -24.86
C SER A 382 -5.22 7.20 -24.20
N MET A 383 -4.47 8.16 -23.64
CA MET A 383 -3.30 7.89 -22.80
C MET A 383 -3.72 7.30 -21.46
N ILE A 384 -2.97 6.34 -20.94
CA ILE A 384 -3.20 5.75 -19.62
C ILE A 384 -2.12 6.23 -18.67
N PHE A 385 -2.54 6.79 -17.53
CA PHE A 385 -1.67 7.06 -16.38
C PHE A 385 -2.11 6.24 -15.17
N SER A 386 -1.14 5.68 -14.47
CA SER A 386 -1.34 5.11 -13.14
C SER A 386 -0.43 5.82 -12.15
N THR A 387 -0.97 6.27 -11.04
CA THR A 387 -0.21 6.88 -9.95
C THR A 387 -0.23 5.97 -8.74
N GLN A 388 0.94 5.55 -8.28
CA GLN A 388 1.08 4.52 -7.25
C GLN A 388 1.90 5.02 -6.06
N SER A 389 1.46 4.71 -4.83
CA SER A 389 2.26 4.93 -3.62
C SER A 389 3.11 3.69 -3.35
N THR A 390 4.36 3.73 -3.72
CA THR A 390 5.32 2.66 -3.45
C THR A 390 5.41 2.36 -1.95
N HIS A 391 5.34 3.40 -1.10
CA HIS A 391 5.47 3.28 0.35
C HIS A 391 4.29 2.65 1.08
N LYS A 392 3.13 2.46 0.44
CA LYS A 392 1.93 1.93 1.12
C LYS A 392 1.93 0.41 1.20
N LEU A 393 2.22 -0.26 0.11
CA LEU A 393 2.11 -1.72 0.00
C LEU A 393 3.41 -2.39 -0.43
N LEU A 394 4.30 -1.68 -1.11
CA LEU A 394 5.65 -2.12 -1.46
C LEU A 394 6.68 -1.56 -0.47
N ALA A 395 7.96 -1.89 -0.67
CA ALA A 395 9.04 -1.58 0.27
C ALA A 395 9.63 -0.16 0.13
N GLY A 396 8.81 0.86 -0.10
CA GLY A 396 9.24 2.25 -0.21
C GLY A 396 9.29 2.99 1.13
N LEU A 397 10.21 3.95 1.27
CA LEU A 397 10.16 4.91 2.37
C LEU A 397 8.94 5.83 2.23
N SER A 398 8.46 6.39 3.34
CA SER A 398 7.36 7.37 3.30
C SER A 398 7.62 8.45 2.26
N GLN A 399 6.61 8.84 1.48
CA GLN A 399 6.65 9.72 0.31
C GLN A 399 7.13 9.06 -1.00
N ALA A 400 7.66 7.83 -0.99
CA ALA A 400 7.99 7.11 -2.21
C ALA A 400 6.71 6.86 -3.03
N SER A 401 6.72 7.31 -4.27
CA SER A 401 5.63 7.20 -5.22
C SER A 401 6.17 7.07 -6.64
N GLN A 402 5.31 6.69 -7.58
CA GLN A 402 5.68 6.57 -8.99
C GLN A 402 4.49 6.87 -9.89
N ILE A 403 4.81 7.34 -11.10
CA ILE A 403 3.86 7.57 -12.19
C ILE A 403 4.21 6.61 -13.32
N LEU A 404 3.27 5.72 -13.65
CA LEU A 404 3.39 4.82 -14.79
C LEU A 404 2.58 5.40 -15.95
N VAL A 405 3.10 5.25 -17.16
CA VAL A 405 2.44 5.71 -18.39
C VAL A 405 2.41 4.57 -19.40
N GLN A 406 1.23 4.32 -19.96
CA GLN A 406 1.06 3.52 -21.17
C GLN A 406 0.61 4.44 -22.30
N ASP A 407 1.43 4.53 -23.33
CA ASP A 407 1.13 5.26 -24.55
C ASP A 407 -0.09 4.66 -25.26
N ALA A 408 -0.90 5.49 -25.91
CA ALA A 408 -1.90 5.00 -26.84
C ALA A 408 -1.26 4.50 -28.15
N GLU A 409 -2.01 3.77 -28.97
CA GLU A 409 -1.51 3.35 -30.29
C GLU A 409 -1.19 4.57 -31.17
N ASN A 410 -2.09 5.58 -31.16
CA ASN A 410 -2.01 6.76 -31.99
C ASN A 410 -1.41 7.99 -31.31
N GLN A 411 -1.11 7.92 -30.03
CA GLN A 411 -0.57 9.03 -29.25
C GLN A 411 0.55 8.57 -28.31
N LYS A 412 1.63 9.33 -28.29
CA LYS A 412 2.79 9.12 -27.41
C LYS A 412 2.88 10.22 -26.37
N LEU A 413 3.47 9.89 -25.21
CA LEU A 413 3.78 10.88 -24.18
C LEU A 413 4.75 11.93 -24.76
N ASP A 414 4.34 13.19 -24.68
CA ASP A 414 5.25 14.32 -24.85
C ASP A 414 6.04 14.51 -23.55
N ARG A 415 7.29 14.04 -23.56
CA ARG A 415 8.15 14.03 -22.36
C ARG A 415 8.54 15.44 -21.92
N ASP A 416 8.64 16.38 -22.83
CA ASP A 416 9.04 17.75 -22.51
C ASP A 416 7.91 18.46 -21.76
N ILE A 417 6.67 18.34 -22.25
CA ILE A 417 5.48 18.87 -21.58
C ILE A 417 5.28 18.18 -20.21
N PHE A 418 5.44 16.87 -20.15
CA PHE A 418 5.34 16.13 -18.88
C PHE A 418 6.39 16.59 -17.88
N ASN A 419 7.63 16.79 -18.33
CA ASN A 419 8.72 17.22 -17.44
C ASN A 419 8.51 18.65 -16.92
N GLU A 420 7.94 19.58 -17.68
CA GLU A 420 7.58 20.91 -17.20
C GLU A 420 6.58 20.81 -16.02
N ALA A 421 5.58 19.96 -16.13
CA ALA A 421 4.64 19.69 -15.02
C ALA A 421 5.33 19.00 -13.83
N TYR A 422 6.27 18.09 -14.11
CA TYR A 422 7.07 17.43 -13.07
C TYR A 422 7.91 18.41 -12.27
N LEU A 423 8.58 19.35 -12.95
CA LEU A 423 9.39 20.41 -12.35
C LEU A 423 8.57 21.34 -11.44
N MET A 424 7.31 21.64 -11.82
CA MET A 424 6.43 22.50 -11.00
C MET A 424 6.17 21.92 -9.61
N HIS A 425 6.24 20.61 -9.44
CA HIS A 425 5.83 19.90 -8.23
C HIS A 425 6.96 19.20 -7.49
N THR A 426 8.17 19.24 -8.04
CA THR A 426 9.32 18.52 -7.49
C THR A 426 10.35 19.50 -6.94
N SER A 427 10.86 19.23 -5.74
CA SER A 427 11.97 20.00 -5.15
C SER A 427 13.22 19.87 -6.01
N THR A 428 13.96 20.97 -6.13
CA THR A 428 15.32 20.96 -6.73
C THR A 428 16.34 20.21 -5.88
N SER A 429 15.99 19.85 -4.64
CA SER A 429 16.81 19.06 -3.71
C SER A 429 16.02 17.87 -3.21
N PRO A 430 15.70 16.88 -4.06
CA PRO A 430 14.95 15.70 -3.67
C PRO A 430 15.76 14.84 -2.70
N GLN A 431 15.09 14.12 -1.82
CA GLN A 431 15.75 13.23 -0.88
C GLN A 431 16.16 11.93 -1.57
N TYR A 432 17.44 11.66 -1.66
CA TYR A 432 18.01 10.56 -2.42
C TYR A 432 17.70 9.18 -1.81
N SER A 433 17.56 9.08 -0.49
CA SER A 433 17.10 7.84 0.16
C SER A 433 15.70 7.42 -0.29
N ILE A 434 14.81 8.38 -0.59
CA ILE A 434 13.48 8.07 -1.13
C ILE A 434 13.58 7.54 -2.57
N ILE A 435 14.42 8.18 -3.42
CA ILE A 435 14.67 7.69 -4.79
C ILE A 435 15.24 6.27 -4.75
N ALA A 436 16.25 6.03 -3.90
CA ALA A 436 16.82 4.70 -3.70
C ALA A 436 15.79 3.68 -3.24
N SER A 437 14.85 4.07 -2.37
CA SER A 437 13.78 3.18 -1.93
C SER A 437 12.78 2.85 -3.04
N CYS A 438 12.49 3.79 -3.95
CA CYS A 438 11.69 3.50 -5.15
C CYS A 438 12.40 2.49 -6.06
N ASP A 439 13.70 2.69 -6.29
CA ASP A 439 14.53 1.83 -7.12
C ASP A 439 14.61 0.39 -6.56
N VAL A 440 14.89 0.26 -5.26
CA VAL A 440 14.95 -1.04 -4.57
C VAL A 440 13.58 -1.70 -4.53
N ALA A 441 12.51 -0.94 -4.22
CA ALA A 441 11.16 -1.50 -4.20
C ALA A 441 10.73 -2.04 -5.57
N ALA A 442 11.09 -1.36 -6.66
CA ALA A 442 10.85 -1.86 -8.00
C ALA A 442 11.66 -3.14 -8.29
N ALA A 443 12.94 -3.15 -7.93
CA ALA A 443 13.78 -4.34 -8.10
C ALA A 443 13.31 -5.55 -7.30
N MET A 444 12.73 -5.36 -6.11
CA MET A 444 12.13 -6.42 -5.31
C MET A 444 10.92 -7.06 -6.00
N MET A 445 10.27 -6.34 -6.91
CA MET A 445 9.13 -6.85 -7.68
C MET A 445 9.53 -7.50 -9.01
N GLU A 446 10.83 -7.66 -9.28
CA GLU A 446 11.31 -8.44 -10.43
C GLU A 446 10.84 -9.90 -10.32
N GLU A 447 10.28 -10.45 -11.40
CA GLU A 447 9.83 -11.85 -11.40
C GLU A 447 11.00 -12.84 -11.22
N PRO A 448 10.81 -13.92 -10.48
CA PRO A 448 9.57 -14.41 -9.86
C PRO A 448 9.30 -13.88 -8.43
N ALA A 449 10.19 -13.09 -7.86
CA ALA A 449 10.11 -12.61 -6.48
C ALA A 449 8.86 -11.75 -6.24
N GLY A 450 8.50 -10.92 -7.20
CA GLY A 450 7.32 -10.06 -7.13
C GLY A 450 6.03 -10.85 -6.91
N THR A 451 5.80 -11.86 -7.74
CA THR A 451 4.66 -12.79 -7.59
C THR A 451 4.66 -13.47 -6.22
N ALA A 452 5.80 -14.01 -5.78
CA ALA A 452 5.91 -14.70 -4.49
C ALA A 452 5.60 -13.78 -3.30
N LEU A 453 6.03 -12.50 -3.34
CA LEU A 453 5.75 -11.53 -2.28
C LEU A 453 4.26 -11.17 -2.20
N VAL A 454 3.61 -11.00 -3.34
CA VAL A 454 2.17 -10.70 -3.39
C VAL A 454 1.35 -11.91 -2.96
N GLU A 455 1.70 -13.11 -3.43
CA GLU A 455 1.07 -14.36 -3.03
C GLU A 455 1.13 -14.57 -1.52
N GLU A 456 2.29 -14.33 -0.90
CA GLU A 456 2.45 -14.40 0.55
C GLU A 456 1.52 -13.41 1.28
N SER A 457 1.38 -12.17 0.78
CA SER A 457 0.49 -11.19 1.36
C SER A 457 -0.98 -11.62 1.28
N ILE A 458 -1.39 -12.20 0.15
CA ILE A 458 -2.75 -12.74 -0.05
C ILE A 458 -2.98 -13.92 0.91
N ALA A 459 -2.02 -14.86 0.97
CA ALA A 459 -2.12 -16.03 1.83
C ALA A 459 -2.28 -15.66 3.31
N GLU A 460 -1.47 -14.73 3.83
CA GLU A 460 -1.57 -14.25 5.22
C GLU A 460 -2.92 -13.54 5.49
N ALA A 461 -3.45 -12.80 4.52
CA ALA A 461 -4.77 -12.18 4.66
C ALA A 461 -5.90 -13.20 4.71
N LEU A 462 -5.79 -14.28 3.93
CA LEU A 462 -6.75 -15.38 3.94
C LEU A 462 -6.66 -16.20 5.23
N ASP A 463 -5.46 -16.49 5.70
CA ASP A 463 -5.24 -17.21 6.96
C ASP A 463 -5.79 -16.42 8.16
N PHE A 464 -5.63 -15.10 8.17
CA PHE A 464 -6.29 -14.23 9.15
C PHE A 464 -7.82 -14.36 9.11
N ARG A 465 -8.42 -14.32 7.91
CA ARG A 465 -9.88 -14.44 7.74
C ARG A 465 -10.39 -15.83 8.21
N ARG A 466 -9.63 -16.88 7.89
CA ARG A 466 -9.91 -18.25 8.37
C ARG A 466 -9.82 -18.35 9.89
N ALA A 467 -8.80 -17.74 10.48
CA ALA A 467 -8.65 -17.71 11.94
C ALA A 467 -9.81 -16.97 12.63
N MET A 468 -10.24 -15.83 12.07
CA MET A 468 -11.40 -15.10 12.59
C MET A 468 -12.70 -15.90 12.47
N ARG A 469 -12.89 -16.61 11.36
CA ARG A 469 -14.03 -17.52 11.17
C ARG A 469 -13.99 -18.67 12.18
N LYS A 470 -12.85 -19.30 12.38
CA LYS A 470 -12.68 -20.37 13.37
C LYS A 470 -13.06 -19.92 14.77
N VAL A 471 -12.65 -18.71 15.18
CA VAL A 471 -13.05 -18.12 16.46
C VAL A 471 -14.58 -17.91 16.51
N ASP A 472 -15.21 -17.43 15.42
CA ASP A 472 -16.68 -17.26 15.33
C ASP A 472 -17.42 -18.62 15.46
N GLU A 473 -16.93 -19.66 14.84
CA GLU A 473 -17.48 -21.03 14.93
C GLU A 473 -17.32 -21.63 16.33
N GLU A 474 -16.15 -21.47 16.96
CA GLU A 474 -15.86 -22.02 18.29
C GLU A 474 -16.67 -21.32 19.39
N TRP A 475 -16.85 -20.01 19.29
CA TRP A 475 -17.57 -19.20 20.28
C TRP A 475 -19.03 -18.99 19.97
N GLY A 476 -19.45 -19.18 18.70
CA GLY A 476 -20.82 -19.04 18.24
C GLY A 476 -21.42 -17.67 18.55
N ALA A 477 -22.59 -17.65 19.18
CA ALA A 477 -23.29 -16.41 19.52
C ALA A 477 -22.53 -15.50 20.50
N ASP A 478 -21.49 -16.02 21.17
CA ASP A 478 -20.67 -15.26 22.10
C ASP A 478 -19.54 -14.48 21.39
N TRP A 479 -19.27 -14.70 20.09
CA TRP A 479 -18.30 -13.94 19.34
C TRP A 479 -18.94 -12.81 18.52
N TRP A 480 -18.23 -11.72 18.32
CA TRP A 480 -18.81 -10.49 17.75
C TRP A 480 -18.11 -9.93 16.53
N PHE A 481 -16.80 -10.14 16.42
CA PHE A 481 -16.01 -9.49 15.37
C PHE A 481 -16.00 -10.34 14.10
N LYS A 482 -16.31 -9.72 12.98
CA LYS A 482 -16.33 -10.39 11.66
C LYS A 482 -15.46 -9.61 10.68
N VAL A 483 -14.82 -10.33 9.77
CA VAL A 483 -14.10 -9.68 8.68
C VAL A 483 -15.05 -9.52 7.50
N TRP A 484 -15.25 -8.29 7.07
CA TRP A 484 -16.09 -7.99 5.92
C TRP A 484 -15.50 -8.60 4.65
N GLY A 485 -16.28 -9.36 3.90
CA GLY A 485 -15.88 -10.11 2.72
C GLY A 485 -16.83 -11.26 2.42
N PRO A 486 -16.50 -12.13 1.46
CA PRO A 486 -17.26 -13.32 1.13
C PRO A 486 -17.44 -14.24 2.33
N ASP A 487 -18.63 -14.84 2.45
CA ASP A 487 -18.96 -15.75 3.55
C ASP A 487 -18.28 -17.12 3.41
N ASP A 488 -18.13 -17.59 2.17
CA ASP A 488 -17.53 -18.89 1.87
C ASP A 488 -16.06 -18.72 1.48
N LEU A 489 -15.15 -19.23 2.30
CA LEU A 489 -13.72 -19.33 2.02
C LEU A 489 -13.30 -20.79 2.09
N SER A 490 -12.45 -21.26 1.17
CA SER A 490 -11.84 -22.60 1.24
C SER A 490 -10.97 -22.75 2.49
N GLU A 491 -10.73 -24.00 2.91
CA GLU A 491 -9.94 -24.28 4.12
C GLU A 491 -8.45 -23.94 3.94
N GLU A 492 -7.94 -24.06 2.71
CA GLU A 492 -6.53 -23.85 2.39
C GLU A 492 -6.36 -23.17 1.02
N GLY A 493 -5.20 -22.56 0.78
CA GLY A 493 -4.82 -21.99 -0.49
C GLY A 493 -5.36 -20.58 -0.76
N ILE A 494 -5.17 -20.11 -1.98
CA ILE A 494 -5.70 -18.84 -2.46
C ILE A 494 -6.99 -19.14 -3.22
N GLU A 495 -8.05 -18.43 -2.85
CA GLU A 495 -9.34 -18.51 -3.52
C GLU A 495 -9.25 -18.08 -4.98
N GLU A 496 -10.14 -18.61 -5.82
CA GLU A 496 -10.32 -18.05 -7.15
C GLU A 496 -10.90 -16.64 -7.07
N ARG A 497 -10.50 -15.77 -7.99
CA ARG A 497 -10.97 -14.38 -8.08
C ARG A 497 -12.49 -14.25 -8.06
N ASP A 498 -13.21 -15.21 -8.66
CA ASP A 498 -14.67 -15.20 -8.72
C ASP A 498 -15.35 -15.13 -7.35
N ALA A 499 -14.74 -15.73 -6.33
CA ALA A 499 -15.25 -15.65 -4.94
C ALA A 499 -15.20 -14.21 -4.38
N TRP A 500 -14.29 -13.37 -4.90
CA TRP A 500 -14.07 -12.00 -4.43
C TRP A 500 -14.79 -10.93 -5.25
N MET A 501 -15.58 -11.36 -6.24
CA MET A 501 -16.41 -10.45 -7.02
C MET A 501 -17.58 -9.92 -6.21
N LEU A 502 -17.90 -8.65 -6.35
CA LEU A 502 -19.11 -8.06 -5.79
C LEU A 502 -20.28 -8.38 -6.73
N LYS A 503 -20.95 -9.51 -6.49
CA LYS A 503 -22.03 -10.00 -7.35
C LYS A 503 -23.36 -9.35 -7.00
N PRO A 504 -24.16 -8.94 -7.99
CA PRO A 504 -25.52 -8.43 -7.74
C PRO A 504 -26.37 -9.41 -6.94
N GLY A 505 -27.00 -8.95 -5.86
CA GLY A 505 -27.90 -9.74 -5.04
C GLY A 505 -27.22 -10.49 -3.88
N GLU A 506 -25.91 -10.57 -3.82
CA GLU A 506 -25.21 -11.04 -2.63
C GLU A 506 -25.30 -10.00 -1.51
N ARG A 507 -25.51 -10.48 -0.28
CA ARG A 507 -25.86 -9.61 0.84
C ARG A 507 -24.63 -9.10 1.62
N TRP A 508 -23.53 -9.87 1.60
CA TRP A 508 -22.36 -9.59 2.43
C TRP A 508 -21.75 -8.21 2.20
N HIS A 509 -21.74 -7.72 0.95
CA HIS A 509 -21.13 -6.43 0.62
C HIS A 509 -22.02 -5.21 0.94
N GLY A 510 -23.35 -5.38 0.96
CA GLY A 510 -24.30 -4.32 1.30
C GLY A 510 -24.46 -3.22 0.26
N PHE A 511 -24.01 -3.41 -0.99
CA PHE A 511 -24.14 -2.44 -2.07
C PHE A 511 -25.25 -2.78 -3.03
N ASN A 512 -25.92 -1.74 -3.54
CA ASN A 512 -26.90 -1.81 -4.60
C ASN A 512 -26.31 -1.37 -5.94
N ASN A 513 -27.01 -1.62 -7.04
CA ASN A 513 -26.67 -1.19 -8.40
C ASN A 513 -25.30 -1.68 -8.91
N LEU A 514 -24.90 -2.86 -8.51
CA LEU A 514 -23.70 -3.51 -9.01
C LEU A 514 -23.94 -4.12 -10.39
N ALA A 515 -22.87 -4.18 -11.20
CA ALA A 515 -22.82 -4.94 -12.44
C ALA A 515 -21.92 -6.17 -12.24
N ASP A 516 -22.36 -7.31 -12.72
CA ASP A 516 -21.57 -8.53 -12.64
C ASP A 516 -20.21 -8.39 -13.34
N GLY A 517 -19.15 -8.91 -12.73
CA GLY A 517 -17.79 -8.85 -13.25
C GLY A 517 -17.14 -7.46 -13.25
N PHE A 518 -17.78 -6.41 -12.71
CA PHE A 518 -17.25 -5.05 -12.76
C PHE A 518 -16.42 -4.65 -11.54
N ASN A 519 -16.78 -5.15 -10.36
CA ASN A 519 -16.07 -4.82 -9.11
C ASN A 519 -15.63 -6.07 -8.37
N MET A 520 -14.46 -6.01 -7.74
CA MET A 520 -13.96 -7.04 -6.83
C MET A 520 -13.44 -6.44 -5.53
N LEU A 521 -13.36 -7.26 -4.49
CA LEU A 521 -12.71 -6.92 -3.23
C LEU A 521 -11.29 -7.48 -3.21
N ASP A 522 -10.33 -6.62 -2.90
CA ASP A 522 -8.94 -7.00 -2.68
C ASP A 522 -8.78 -7.74 -1.33
N PRO A 523 -8.40 -9.03 -1.30
CA PRO A 523 -8.34 -9.83 -0.08
C PRO A 523 -7.34 -9.32 0.95
N ILE A 524 -6.26 -8.63 0.53
CA ILE A 524 -5.24 -8.10 1.45
C ILE A 524 -5.71 -6.89 2.26
N LYS A 525 -6.87 -6.37 1.94
CA LYS A 525 -7.52 -5.27 2.65
C LYS A 525 -8.64 -5.82 3.50
N ALA A 526 -8.45 -5.82 4.82
CA ALA A 526 -9.39 -6.44 5.76
C ALA A 526 -10.07 -5.38 6.63
N THR A 527 -11.37 -5.20 6.41
CA THR A 527 -12.24 -4.38 7.26
C THR A 527 -12.91 -5.29 8.28
N ILE A 528 -12.68 -5.03 9.57
CA ILE A 528 -13.27 -5.76 10.68
C ILE A 528 -14.53 -5.02 11.12
N ILE A 529 -15.65 -5.71 11.16
CA ILE A 529 -16.94 -5.19 11.62
C ILE A 529 -17.07 -5.48 13.12
N THR A 530 -17.51 -4.47 13.87
CA THR A 530 -17.85 -4.57 15.29
C THR A 530 -19.36 -4.65 15.45
N PRO A 531 -19.90 -5.27 16.53
CA PRO A 531 -21.33 -5.45 16.70
C PRO A 531 -22.07 -4.14 16.99
N GLY A 532 -23.35 -4.09 16.64
CA GLY A 532 -24.25 -2.97 16.94
C GLY A 532 -24.93 -2.36 15.72
N LEU A 533 -24.47 -2.70 14.51
CA LEU A 533 -25.07 -2.27 13.25
C LEU A 533 -25.04 -3.46 12.28
N ASP A 534 -26.10 -3.70 11.55
CA ASP A 534 -26.15 -4.74 10.52
C ASP A 534 -25.99 -4.15 9.10
N VAL A 535 -25.97 -5.05 8.13
CA VAL A 535 -25.79 -4.68 6.71
C VAL A 535 -26.99 -3.88 6.15
N ASP A 536 -28.18 -4.04 6.73
CA ASP A 536 -29.39 -3.33 6.35
C ASP A 536 -29.49 -1.94 7.00
N GLY A 537 -28.59 -1.62 7.92
CA GLY A 537 -28.49 -0.34 8.61
C GLY A 537 -29.29 -0.28 9.92
N ASP A 538 -29.78 -1.43 10.37
CA ASP A 538 -30.53 -1.50 11.62
C ASP A 538 -29.58 -1.58 12.82
N PHE A 539 -29.81 -0.70 13.78
CA PHE A 539 -29.08 -0.72 15.05
C PHE A 539 -29.61 -1.84 15.95
N ALA A 540 -28.68 -2.61 16.54
CA ALA A 540 -29.04 -3.58 17.56
C ALA A 540 -29.73 -2.91 18.77
N ASP A 541 -30.70 -3.58 19.39
CA ASP A 541 -31.48 -3.00 20.49
C ASP A 541 -30.72 -2.99 21.82
N GLU A 542 -30.01 -4.06 22.11
CA GLU A 542 -29.46 -4.33 23.44
C GLU A 542 -28.01 -3.90 23.62
N PHE A 543 -27.15 -4.04 22.58
CA PHE A 543 -25.76 -3.67 22.69
C PHE A 543 -25.13 -3.32 21.35
N GLY A 544 -24.08 -2.48 21.41
CA GLY A 544 -23.21 -2.19 20.29
C GLY A 544 -21.84 -1.76 20.79
N ILE A 545 -20.83 -2.06 19.97
CA ILE A 545 -19.43 -1.73 20.28
C ILE A 545 -18.89 -0.80 19.22
N PRO A 546 -18.91 0.53 19.50
CA PRO A 546 -18.33 1.51 18.59
C PRO A 546 -16.85 1.22 18.34
N ALA A 547 -16.46 1.20 17.05
CA ALA A 547 -15.08 0.83 16.66
C ALA A 547 -14.02 1.75 17.25
N ALA A 548 -14.33 3.01 17.54
CA ALA A 548 -13.42 3.95 18.19
C ALA A 548 -12.93 3.48 19.57
N ILE A 549 -13.75 2.73 20.31
CA ILE A 549 -13.34 2.17 21.60
C ILE A 549 -12.39 0.99 21.38
N VAL A 550 -12.73 0.11 20.43
CA VAL A 550 -11.91 -1.06 20.08
C VAL A 550 -10.52 -0.62 19.60
N THR A 551 -10.46 0.36 18.71
CA THR A 551 -9.17 0.83 18.14
C THR A 551 -8.30 1.52 19.19
N LYS A 552 -8.87 2.22 20.17
CA LYS A 552 -8.12 2.75 21.31
C LYS A 552 -7.58 1.64 22.21
N TYR A 553 -8.39 0.62 22.47
CA TYR A 553 -7.97 -0.56 23.23
C TYR A 553 -6.81 -1.25 22.51
N LEU A 554 -6.95 -1.52 21.22
CA LEU A 554 -5.91 -2.13 20.39
C LEU A 554 -4.61 -1.32 20.42
N ALA A 555 -4.69 0.01 20.34
CA ALA A 555 -3.52 0.89 20.37
C ALA A 555 -2.75 0.78 21.69
N GLU A 556 -3.43 0.74 22.82
CA GLU A 556 -2.79 0.53 24.15
C GLU A 556 -2.24 -0.90 24.34
N HIS A 557 -2.67 -1.85 23.48
CA HIS A 557 -2.14 -3.22 23.44
C HIS A 557 -1.13 -3.44 22.28
N GLY A 558 -0.60 -2.37 21.71
CA GLY A 558 0.46 -2.41 20.69
C GLY A 558 -0.01 -2.73 19.27
N VAL A 559 -1.32 -2.68 19.00
CA VAL A 559 -1.90 -2.90 17.67
C VAL A 559 -2.47 -1.59 17.12
N ILE A 560 -1.79 -1.02 16.12
CA ILE A 560 -2.23 0.22 15.46
C ILE A 560 -2.91 -0.12 14.14
N VAL A 561 -4.16 0.30 14.00
CA VAL A 561 -4.96 0.09 12.78
C VAL A 561 -4.85 1.27 11.83
N GLU A 562 -5.14 1.06 10.55
CA GLU A 562 -5.01 2.10 9.52
C GLU A 562 -6.20 3.09 9.53
N LYS A 563 -7.43 2.60 9.69
CA LYS A 563 -8.65 3.42 9.64
C LYS A 563 -9.68 2.93 10.65
N CYS A 564 -10.44 3.86 11.23
CA CYS A 564 -11.59 3.58 12.09
C CYS A 564 -12.87 4.17 11.49
N GLY A 565 -13.97 3.42 11.48
CA GLY A 565 -15.33 3.84 11.15
C GLY A 565 -16.23 3.89 12.37
N LEU A 566 -17.57 3.92 12.20
CA LEU A 566 -18.51 3.87 13.32
C LEU A 566 -18.50 2.49 13.99
N TYR A 567 -18.70 1.44 13.19
CA TYR A 567 -18.71 0.02 13.59
C TYR A 567 -17.78 -0.83 12.74
N SER A 568 -16.69 -0.25 12.29
CA SER A 568 -15.68 -0.98 11.52
C SER A 568 -14.31 -0.34 11.72
N PHE A 569 -13.27 -1.15 11.57
CA PHE A 569 -11.91 -0.65 11.46
C PHE A 569 -11.14 -1.47 10.41
N PHE A 570 -10.09 -0.91 9.86
CA PHE A 570 -9.40 -1.44 8.70
C PHE A 570 -7.94 -1.72 9.00
N ILE A 571 -7.46 -2.87 8.55
CA ILE A 571 -6.06 -3.28 8.49
C ILE A 571 -5.69 -3.72 7.08
N MET A 572 -4.40 -3.74 6.77
CA MET A 572 -3.90 -4.20 5.48
C MET A 572 -2.71 -5.15 5.61
N PHE A 573 -2.61 -6.08 4.67
CA PHE A 573 -1.52 -7.04 4.56
C PHE A 573 -0.58 -6.60 3.44
N THR A 574 0.52 -5.96 3.79
CA THR A 574 1.54 -5.52 2.85
C THR A 574 2.60 -6.60 2.64
N ILE A 575 3.47 -6.46 1.66
CA ILE A 575 4.62 -7.36 1.50
C ILE A 575 5.57 -7.38 2.71
N GLY A 576 5.41 -6.47 3.66
CA GLY A 576 6.15 -6.45 4.93
C GLY A 576 5.48 -7.21 6.08
N ILE A 577 4.34 -7.87 5.83
CA ILE A 577 3.68 -8.66 6.87
C ILE A 577 4.48 -9.94 7.13
N THR A 578 4.65 -10.27 8.40
CA THR A 578 5.31 -11.51 8.80
C THR A 578 4.28 -12.56 9.17
N LYS A 579 4.59 -13.82 8.85
CA LYS A 579 3.70 -14.97 9.06
C LYS A 579 3.16 -15.01 10.49
N GLY A 580 1.84 -15.11 10.62
CA GLY A 580 1.15 -15.20 11.90
C GLY A 580 1.16 -13.92 12.75
N ARG A 581 1.71 -12.80 12.29
CA ARG A 581 1.71 -11.53 13.04
C ARG A 581 0.30 -11.07 13.42
N TRP A 582 -0.67 -11.35 12.59
CA TRP A 582 -2.09 -11.06 12.83
C TRP A 582 -2.68 -11.80 14.05
N ASN A 583 -2.03 -12.87 14.56
CA ASN A 583 -2.44 -13.54 15.81
C ASN A 583 -2.48 -12.57 16.99
N THR A 584 -1.61 -11.55 17.01
CA THR A 584 -1.62 -10.51 18.03
C THR A 584 -2.95 -9.74 18.03
N LEU A 585 -3.48 -9.42 16.84
CA LEU A 585 -4.77 -8.77 16.71
C LEU A 585 -5.91 -9.67 17.18
N VAL A 586 -5.94 -10.95 16.74
CA VAL A 586 -6.98 -11.91 17.15
C VAL A 586 -6.98 -12.08 18.68
N THR A 587 -5.80 -12.22 19.29
CA THR A 587 -5.65 -12.32 20.75
C THR A 587 -6.15 -11.05 21.45
N ALA A 588 -5.80 -9.87 20.95
CA ALA A 588 -6.25 -8.60 21.54
C ALA A 588 -7.77 -8.43 21.45
N LEU A 589 -8.42 -8.90 20.36
CA LEU A 589 -9.88 -8.89 20.24
C LEU A 589 -10.55 -9.84 21.22
N GLN A 590 -9.98 -11.01 21.49
CA GLN A 590 -10.47 -11.94 22.50
C GLN A 590 -10.32 -11.35 23.91
N GLN A 591 -9.20 -10.69 24.21
CA GLN A 591 -8.99 -9.99 25.48
C GLN A 591 -9.97 -8.83 25.64
N PHE A 592 -10.22 -8.06 24.57
CA PHE A 592 -11.25 -7.01 24.59
C PHE A 592 -12.62 -7.56 24.97
N LYS A 593 -13.00 -8.70 24.37
CA LYS A 593 -14.27 -9.36 24.70
C LYS A 593 -14.33 -9.76 26.18
N ASP A 594 -13.31 -10.37 26.71
CA ASP A 594 -13.21 -10.74 28.11
C ASP A 594 -13.36 -9.54 29.06
N ASP A 595 -12.69 -8.42 28.77
CA ASP A 595 -12.77 -7.19 29.53
C ASP A 595 -14.14 -6.53 29.44
N TYR A 596 -14.78 -6.60 28.25
CA TYR A 596 -16.13 -6.15 28.03
C TYR A 596 -17.17 -6.96 28.83
N ASP A 597 -17.10 -8.30 28.79
CA ASP A 597 -18.03 -9.18 29.50
C ASP A 597 -17.95 -8.99 31.03
N LYS A 598 -16.76 -8.73 31.53
CA LYS A 598 -16.51 -8.42 32.95
C LYS A 598 -16.81 -6.97 33.29
N ASN A 599 -17.12 -6.14 32.31
CA ASN A 599 -17.31 -4.69 32.44
C ASN A 599 -16.19 -4.00 33.24
N HIS A 600 -14.94 -4.36 32.92
CA HIS A 600 -13.79 -3.80 33.63
C HIS A 600 -13.75 -2.27 33.53
N PRO A 601 -13.39 -1.54 34.60
CA PRO A 601 -13.31 -0.08 34.57
C PRO A 601 -12.17 0.38 33.67
N LEU A 602 -12.37 1.53 33.01
CA LEU A 602 -11.44 2.02 31.98
C LEU A 602 -10.04 2.33 32.53
N TRP A 603 -9.89 2.68 33.79
CA TRP A 603 -8.55 2.85 34.37
C TRP A 603 -7.70 1.58 34.30
N LYS A 604 -8.34 0.41 34.23
CA LYS A 604 -7.65 -0.89 34.13
C LYS A 604 -7.34 -1.25 32.67
N VAL A 605 -8.28 -1.00 31.74
CA VAL A 605 -8.20 -1.50 30.36
C VAL A 605 -7.69 -0.46 29.37
N LEU A 606 -7.80 0.84 29.70
CA LEU A 606 -7.32 1.98 28.91
C LEU A 606 -6.61 3.01 29.81
N PRO A 607 -5.54 2.64 30.53
CA PRO A 607 -4.89 3.51 31.51
C PRO A 607 -4.32 4.81 30.90
N GLU A 608 -3.71 4.75 29.73
CA GLU A 608 -3.16 5.94 29.07
C GLU A 608 -4.25 6.91 28.59
N PHE A 609 -5.34 6.37 28.08
CA PHE A 609 -6.52 7.15 27.72
C PHE A 609 -7.14 7.84 28.94
N VAL A 610 -7.30 7.12 30.04
CA VAL A 610 -7.87 7.65 31.28
C VAL A 610 -6.97 8.71 31.91
N GLN A 611 -5.65 8.57 31.83
CA GLN A 611 -4.71 9.60 32.30
C GLN A 611 -4.97 10.95 31.61
N LYS A 612 -5.31 10.94 30.33
CA LYS A 612 -5.67 12.15 29.55
C LYS A 612 -7.12 12.58 29.74
N ASN A 613 -7.99 11.64 30.11
CA ASN A 613 -9.44 11.82 30.25
C ASN A 613 -9.97 11.27 31.60
N PRO A 614 -9.63 11.88 32.77
CA PRO A 614 -9.93 11.31 34.09
C PRO A 614 -11.41 11.07 34.37
N ARG A 615 -12.31 11.75 33.65
CA ARG A 615 -13.77 11.57 33.77
C ARG A 615 -14.24 10.14 33.52
N TYR A 616 -13.48 9.35 32.78
CA TYR A 616 -13.81 7.96 32.46
C TYR A 616 -13.23 6.93 33.44
N GLU A 617 -12.46 7.34 34.46
CA GLU A 617 -11.71 6.45 35.35
C GLU A 617 -12.56 5.28 35.87
N ARG A 618 -13.75 5.54 36.34
CA ARG A 618 -14.64 4.55 36.94
C ARG A 618 -15.71 4.00 36.00
N VAL A 619 -15.73 4.44 34.77
CA VAL A 619 -16.71 3.96 33.77
C VAL A 619 -16.28 2.54 33.34
N GLY A 620 -17.22 1.62 33.32
CA GLY A 620 -16.98 0.27 32.78
C GLY A 620 -16.87 0.29 31.26
N LEU A 621 -16.08 -0.64 30.70
CA LEU A 621 -15.88 -0.74 29.25
C LEU A 621 -17.22 -0.95 28.52
N ARG A 622 -18.05 -1.86 28.99
CA ARG A 622 -19.39 -2.13 28.43
C ARG A 622 -20.31 -0.92 28.60
N ASP A 623 -20.23 -0.25 29.77
CA ASP A 623 -21.08 0.92 30.03
C ASP A 623 -20.76 2.07 29.04
N LEU A 624 -19.48 2.28 28.71
CA LEU A 624 -19.09 3.28 27.72
C LEU A 624 -19.57 2.90 26.33
N CYS A 625 -19.40 1.64 25.93
CA CYS A 625 -19.91 1.13 24.65
C CYS A 625 -21.41 1.38 24.53
N THR A 626 -22.18 1.02 25.55
CA THR A 626 -23.64 1.22 25.60
C THR A 626 -24.01 2.70 25.49
N GLN A 627 -23.31 3.59 26.19
CA GLN A 627 -23.58 5.03 26.16
C GLN A 627 -23.36 5.60 24.75
N ILE A 628 -22.25 5.29 24.10
CA ILE A 628 -21.96 5.80 22.74
C ILE A 628 -22.92 5.15 21.72
N HIS A 629 -23.15 3.84 21.79
CA HIS A 629 -24.09 3.14 20.93
C HIS A 629 -25.50 3.74 21.01
N SER A 630 -25.98 4.02 22.23
CA SER A 630 -27.29 4.67 22.42
C SER A 630 -27.39 6.04 21.75
N VAL A 631 -26.31 6.82 21.76
CA VAL A 631 -26.27 8.12 21.08
C VAL A 631 -26.25 7.95 19.57
N TYR A 632 -25.49 6.99 19.05
CA TYR A 632 -25.51 6.68 17.62
C TYR A 632 -26.89 6.23 17.14
N LYS A 633 -27.54 5.35 17.87
CA LYS A 633 -28.91 4.88 17.58
C LYS A 633 -29.94 6.00 17.64
N GLN A 634 -29.94 6.82 18.71
CA GLN A 634 -30.88 7.93 18.89
C GLN A 634 -30.81 8.97 17.77
N ASN A 635 -29.64 9.16 17.17
CA ASN A 635 -29.41 10.13 16.10
C ASN A 635 -29.36 9.49 14.71
N ASP A 636 -29.61 8.20 14.62
CA ASP A 636 -29.55 7.42 13.36
C ASP A 636 -28.25 7.74 12.57
N VAL A 637 -27.10 7.66 13.26
CA VAL A 637 -25.82 8.18 12.76
C VAL A 637 -25.36 7.40 11.53
N ALA A 638 -25.65 6.09 11.44
CA ALA A 638 -25.31 5.28 10.27
C ALA A 638 -25.96 5.84 9.01
N ARG A 639 -27.27 6.13 9.08
CA ARG A 639 -28.01 6.76 7.97
C ARG A 639 -27.51 8.17 7.72
N LEU A 640 -27.32 8.97 8.75
CA LEU A 640 -26.86 10.36 8.62
C LEU A 640 -25.49 10.45 7.92
N THR A 641 -24.55 9.59 8.29
CA THR A 641 -23.20 9.54 7.68
C THR A 641 -23.19 8.98 6.26
N THR A 642 -24.20 8.20 5.87
CA THR A 642 -24.37 7.73 4.49
C THR A 642 -25.08 8.79 3.64
N GLU A 643 -26.22 9.32 4.11
CA GLU A 643 -27.01 10.30 3.38
C GLU A 643 -26.27 11.61 3.13
N MET A 644 -25.40 12.07 4.04
CA MET A 644 -24.65 13.30 3.83
C MET A 644 -23.78 13.25 2.56
N TYR A 645 -23.22 12.08 2.22
CA TYR A 645 -22.42 11.90 0.99
C TYR A 645 -23.25 11.65 -0.26
N LEU A 646 -24.50 11.19 -0.10
CA LEU A 646 -25.45 10.95 -1.20
C LEU A 646 -26.39 12.13 -1.42
N SER A 647 -26.33 13.16 -0.57
CA SER A 647 -27.18 14.34 -0.66
C SER A 647 -26.77 15.25 -1.82
N ASP A 648 -27.70 16.10 -2.28
CA ASP A 648 -27.45 17.05 -3.36
C ASP A 648 -26.42 18.10 -2.94
N MET A 649 -25.21 17.99 -3.49
CA MET A 649 -24.12 18.94 -3.31
C MET A 649 -24.10 19.91 -4.49
N VAL A 650 -24.88 21.01 -4.36
CA VAL A 650 -25.06 21.97 -5.46
C VAL A 650 -23.85 22.91 -5.55
N PRO A 651 -23.11 22.89 -6.67
CA PRO A 651 -22.03 23.83 -6.89
C PRO A 651 -22.58 25.23 -7.19
N ALA A 652 -22.20 26.22 -6.37
CA ALA A 652 -22.54 27.63 -6.57
C ALA A 652 -21.48 28.38 -7.40
N MET A 653 -20.26 27.90 -7.38
CA MET A 653 -19.13 28.41 -8.17
C MET A 653 -18.11 27.30 -8.42
N ARG A 654 -17.17 27.55 -9.33
CA ARG A 654 -16.08 26.59 -9.60
C ARG A 654 -15.15 26.52 -8.38
N PRO A 655 -14.54 25.35 -8.09
CA PRO A 655 -13.59 25.20 -6.98
C PRO A 655 -12.41 26.20 -7.05
N ALA A 656 -11.89 26.50 -8.23
CA ALA A 656 -10.83 27.49 -8.44
C ALA A 656 -11.28 28.91 -8.04
N ASP A 657 -12.52 29.30 -8.37
CA ASP A 657 -13.06 30.62 -8.03
C ASP A 657 -13.26 30.75 -6.51
N ALA A 658 -13.76 29.70 -5.86
CA ALA A 658 -13.88 29.66 -4.40
C ALA A 658 -12.51 29.77 -3.72
N PHE A 659 -11.50 29.07 -4.25
CA PHE A 659 -10.13 29.17 -3.75
C PHE A 659 -9.56 30.59 -3.94
N ALA A 660 -9.81 31.24 -5.08
CA ALA A 660 -9.40 32.63 -5.29
C ALA A 660 -10.04 33.58 -4.28
N LYS A 661 -11.33 33.39 -3.95
CA LYS A 661 -12.02 34.14 -2.89
C LYS A 661 -11.31 33.95 -1.54
N MET A 662 -10.95 32.72 -1.19
CA MET A 662 -10.22 32.42 0.04
C MET A 662 -8.84 33.09 0.05
N ALA A 663 -8.08 33.03 -1.05
CA ALA A 663 -6.75 33.64 -1.17
C ALA A 663 -6.82 35.18 -1.02
N HIS A 664 -7.87 35.81 -1.52
CA HIS A 664 -8.14 37.25 -1.38
C HIS A 664 -8.80 37.62 -0.06
N ARG A 665 -9.05 36.64 0.85
CA ARG A 665 -9.74 36.85 2.14
C ARG A 665 -11.17 37.36 2.01
N ASP A 666 -11.82 37.12 0.86
CA ASP A 666 -13.23 37.40 0.62
C ASP A 666 -14.11 36.26 1.13
N ILE A 667 -13.89 35.96 2.40
CA ILE A 667 -14.54 34.90 3.16
C ILE A 667 -15.01 35.42 4.50
N GLU A 668 -15.95 34.73 5.11
CA GLU A 668 -16.38 34.96 6.48
C GLU A 668 -16.48 33.65 7.26
N ARG A 669 -16.24 33.75 8.56
CA ARG A 669 -16.33 32.60 9.46
C ARG A 669 -17.76 32.47 9.97
N VAL A 670 -18.47 31.41 9.57
CA VAL A 670 -19.88 31.18 9.82
C VAL A 670 -20.05 30.09 10.88
N PRO A 671 -20.86 30.33 11.93
CA PRO A 671 -21.16 29.31 12.94
C PRO A 671 -21.88 28.10 12.30
N VAL A 672 -21.67 26.92 12.86
CA VAL A 672 -22.29 25.64 12.35
C VAL A 672 -23.82 25.77 12.27
N ASP A 673 -24.46 26.53 13.17
CA ASP A 673 -25.92 26.69 13.21
C ASP A 673 -26.48 27.56 12.06
N GLU A 674 -25.61 28.30 11.34
CA GLU A 674 -25.96 29.26 10.29
C GLU A 674 -25.41 28.85 8.90
N LEU A 675 -24.95 27.61 8.75
CA LEU A 675 -24.27 27.16 7.52
C LEU A 675 -25.22 26.86 6.36
N GLU A 676 -26.49 26.51 6.63
CA GLU A 676 -27.40 26.09 5.56
C GLU A 676 -27.53 27.15 4.45
N GLY A 677 -27.35 26.70 3.20
CA GLY A 677 -27.36 27.59 2.03
C GLY A 677 -26.07 28.39 1.79
N ARG A 678 -25.12 28.41 2.75
CA ARG A 678 -23.83 29.09 2.60
C ARG A 678 -22.93 28.25 1.64
N VAL A 679 -21.94 28.92 1.06
CA VAL A 679 -20.99 28.31 0.14
C VAL A 679 -19.65 28.10 0.85
N THR A 680 -19.17 26.86 0.90
CA THR A 680 -17.87 26.61 1.57
C THR A 680 -16.70 27.18 0.77
N ALA A 681 -15.76 27.80 1.47
CA ALA A 681 -14.48 28.24 0.91
C ALA A 681 -13.37 27.18 1.10
N VAL A 682 -13.60 26.18 1.95
CA VAL A 682 -12.63 25.17 2.35
C VAL A 682 -13.12 23.75 2.04
N LEU A 683 -12.18 22.81 1.92
CA LEU A 683 -12.52 21.38 1.93
C LEU A 683 -13.06 21.00 3.30
N LEU A 684 -14.22 20.35 3.32
CA LEU A 684 -14.81 19.79 4.53
C LEU A 684 -14.65 18.28 4.49
N THR A 685 -13.82 17.72 5.36
CA THR A 685 -13.47 16.29 5.32
C THR A 685 -13.63 15.66 6.69
N PRO A 686 -14.68 14.87 6.92
CA PRO A 686 -14.84 14.09 8.14
C PRO A 686 -13.83 12.94 8.24
N TYR A 687 -13.31 12.70 9.42
CA TYR A 687 -12.51 11.53 9.77
C TYR A 687 -13.18 10.76 10.91
N PRO A 688 -13.70 9.56 10.68
CA PRO A 688 -13.77 8.81 9.44
C PRO A 688 -14.77 9.38 8.41
N PRO A 689 -14.69 9.04 7.11
CA PRO A 689 -13.75 8.13 6.46
C PRO A 689 -12.51 8.82 5.86
N GLY A 690 -12.34 10.13 5.97
CA GLY A 690 -11.22 10.87 5.38
C GLY A 690 -11.44 11.26 3.91
N ILE A 691 -12.69 11.27 3.46
CA ILE A 691 -13.08 11.69 2.12
C ILE A 691 -13.75 13.07 2.18
N PRO A 692 -13.46 13.96 1.23
CA PRO A 692 -14.09 15.27 1.18
C PRO A 692 -15.62 15.18 1.05
N LEU A 693 -16.31 15.72 2.04
CA LEU A 693 -17.77 15.82 2.07
C LEU A 693 -18.26 16.98 1.20
N LEU A 694 -17.69 18.17 1.42
CA LEU A 694 -17.89 19.34 0.57
C LEU A 694 -16.55 19.84 0.02
N ILE A 695 -16.57 20.29 -1.22
CA ILE A 695 -15.44 20.94 -1.87
C ILE A 695 -15.71 22.45 -1.99
N PRO A 696 -14.65 23.29 -2.07
CA PRO A 696 -14.81 24.73 -2.23
C PRO A 696 -15.75 25.08 -3.38
N GLY A 697 -16.71 25.95 -3.12
CA GLY A 697 -17.72 26.36 -4.09
C GLY A 697 -19.07 25.63 -4.00
N GLU A 698 -19.19 24.58 -3.21
CA GLU A 698 -20.45 23.86 -2.97
C GLU A 698 -21.25 24.47 -1.81
N ARG A 699 -22.58 24.31 -1.85
CA ARG A 699 -23.50 24.78 -0.82
C ARG A 699 -23.75 23.76 0.26
N PHE A 700 -23.80 24.24 1.50
CA PHE A 700 -24.29 23.44 2.62
C PHE A 700 -25.79 23.19 2.47
N ASN A 701 -26.18 21.91 2.56
CA ASN A 701 -27.57 21.50 2.67
C ASN A 701 -27.90 21.10 4.11
N ALA A 702 -29.19 20.87 4.37
CA ALA A 702 -29.69 20.56 5.72
C ALA A 702 -29.07 19.25 6.27
N THR A 703 -28.88 18.22 5.45
CA THR A 703 -28.30 16.92 5.87
C THR A 703 -26.88 17.09 6.39
N ILE A 704 -26.05 17.81 5.64
CA ILE A 704 -24.65 18.09 6.02
C ILE A 704 -24.60 18.94 7.30
N CYS A 705 -25.46 19.97 7.40
CA CYS A 705 -25.54 20.78 8.61
C CYS A 705 -25.96 19.97 9.84
N ASN A 706 -26.90 19.03 9.69
CA ASN A 706 -27.32 18.14 10.77
C ASN A 706 -26.19 17.24 11.24
N TYR A 707 -25.38 16.69 10.30
CA TYR A 707 -24.20 15.92 10.65
C TYR A 707 -23.19 16.76 11.45
N LEU A 708 -22.91 17.99 11.04
CA LEU A 708 -21.95 18.87 11.76
C LEU A 708 -22.44 19.24 13.15
N LYS A 709 -23.75 19.47 13.31
CA LYS A 709 -24.36 19.68 14.63
C LYS A 709 -24.25 18.46 15.52
N PHE A 710 -24.52 17.28 14.96
CA PHE A 710 -24.31 16.01 15.66
C PHE A 710 -22.85 15.84 16.09
N ALA A 711 -21.87 16.03 15.18
CA ALA A 711 -20.45 15.92 15.49
C ALA A 711 -20.03 16.85 16.63
N ARG A 712 -20.51 18.11 16.64
CA ARG A 712 -20.29 19.08 17.73
C ARG A 712 -20.81 18.56 19.07
N GLU A 713 -22.04 18.08 19.10
CA GLU A 713 -22.70 17.60 20.33
C GLU A 713 -22.04 16.32 20.85
N PHE A 714 -21.70 15.43 19.94
CA PHE A 714 -20.98 14.20 20.25
C PHE A 714 -19.59 14.48 20.85
N ASN A 715 -18.82 15.37 20.24
CA ASN A 715 -17.50 15.76 20.71
C ASN A 715 -17.55 16.43 22.10
N ALA A 716 -18.56 17.21 22.38
CA ALA A 716 -18.75 17.80 23.71
C ALA A 716 -19.12 16.74 24.77
N ARG A 717 -19.88 15.71 24.39
CA ARG A 717 -20.35 14.66 25.31
C ARG A 717 -19.27 13.62 25.58
N PHE A 718 -18.49 13.23 24.57
CA PHE A 718 -17.48 12.16 24.64
C PHE A 718 -16.08 12.65 24.26
N PRO A 719 -15.46 13.57 25.04
CA PRO A 719 -14.09 13.99 24.77
C PRO A 719 -13.14 12.79 24.82
N GLY A 720 -12.19 12.75 23.87
CA GLY A 720 -11.30 11.62 23.64
C GLY A 720 -11.81 10.63 22.58
N PHE A 721 -13.08 10.76 22.15
CA PHE A 721 -13.70 10.01 21.04
C PHE A 721 -14.23 10.95 19.95
N GLU A 722 -13.62 12.13 19.85
CA GLU A 722 -14.07 13.15 18.92
C GLU A 722 -14.07 12.65 17.47
N THR A 723 -15.12 13.02 16.73
CA THR A 723 -15.13 12.98 15.28
C THR A 723 -14.36 14.20 14.77
N ASP A 724 -13.21 13.97 14.13
CA ASP A 724 -12.45 15.06 13.51
C ASP A 724 -13.07 15.42 12.15
N VAL A 725 -13.29 16.72 11.93
CA VAL A 725 -13.78 17.23 10.65
C VAL A 725 -12.83 18.34 10.20
N HIS A 726 -11.97 17.99 9.24
CA HIS A 726 -11.10 18.99 8.63
C HIS A 726 -11.92 20.09 7.96
N GLY A 727 -11.55 21.34 8.16
CA GLY A 727 -12.32 22.51 7.72
C GLY A 727 -13.28 23.06 8.77
N LEU A 728 -13.53 22.32 9.86
CA LEU A 728 -14.28 22.77 11.01
C LEU A 728 -13.33 23.34 12.08
N VAL A 729 -13.52 24.59 12.48
CA VAL A 729 -12.63 25.31 13.40
C VAL A 729 -13.36 25.65 14.68
N LYS A 730 -12.76 25.30 15.82
CA LYS A 730 -13.29 25.72 17.14
C LYS A 730 -12.76 27.12 17.47
N GLY A 731 -13.67 28.07 17.67
CA GLY A 731 -13.34 29.44 18.07
C GLY A 731 -12.96 29.57 19.55
N ALA A 732 -12.39 30.71 19.92
CA ALA A 732 -12.06 31.03 21.31
C ALA A 732 -13.29 31.09 22.24
N ASP A 733 -14.47 31.31 21.69
CA ASP A 733 -15.76 31.29 22.36
C ASP A 733 -16.33 29.86 22.56
N GLY A 734 -15.59 28.83 22.11
CA GLY A 734 -16.00 27.44 22.21
C GLY A 734 -16.95 26.95 21.10
N ARG A 735 -17.41 27.85 20.22
CA ARG A 735 -18.28 27.51 19.10
C ARG A 735 -17.46 26.94 17.92
N TYR A 736 -18.13 26.15 17.07
CA TYR A 736 -17.55 25.64 15.85
C TYR A 736 -17.97 26.46 14.64
N TYR A 737 -17.04 26.66 13.72
CA TYR A 737 -17.18 27.53 12.56
C TYR A 737 -16.63 26.85 11.30
N VAL A 738 -17.13 27.27 10.13
CA VAL A 738 -16.53 26.97 8.83
C VAL A 738 -16.32 28.30 8.09
N ASP A 739 -15.18 28.38 7.36
CA ASP A 739 -14.92 29.54 6.50
C ASP A 739 -15.72 29.37 5.19
N CYS A 740 -16.65 30.32 4.98
CA CYS A 740 -17.55 30.38 3.82
C CYS A 740 -17.22 31.58 2.93
N VAL A 741 -17.57 31.48 1.64
CA VAL A 741 -17.49 32.59 0.70
C VAL A 741 -18.51 33.66 1.10
N ARG A 742 -18.13 34.94 1.02
CA ARG A 742 -19.02 36.09 1.27
C ARG A 742 -20.04 36.28 0.19
#